data_4b660cb8b109cda1241b5b7626509aad
#
_entry.id   4b660cb8b109cda1241b5b7626509aad
#
_cell.length_a   1.000
_cell.length_b   1.000
_cell.length_c   1.000
_cell.angle_alpha   90.00
_cell.angle_beta   90.00
_cell.angle_gamma   90.00
#
_symmetry.space_group_name_H-M   'P 1'
#
loop_
_entity.id
_entity.type
_entity.pdbx_description
1 polymer ?
#
loop_
_entity_poly.entity_id
_entity_poly.type
_entity_poly.pdbx_seq_one_letter_code
_entity_poly.pdbx_strand_id
1 'polypeptide(L)'
;MFKSSTVALLAAVVTTPCRAQSTAAPDAPGPIVVTGQRDSLHLDTATDAGSRLRLTARETPASIEVLSQEELQLRGLRTARETFNDVAGAIAGNVPGNPAVVSLRGFSGNTVSILQDGVRVSASTVVQRDTNSWHYDRVEVLKGPASVMFGEGALAGVINKVTRKPVLGERHLDGLVSVGSFDTVFAAGGINLPVSSTLAVRADASYQRSDSLYDVDNNQSFSAGLTGSVIFRPSDALSLLIAVDHFEDRYDATYQGLPLIPGQYARDPSDAVTGAAGLVADKALRRRNYNPQGGFSNADETTLRSRLDWRLGGGWTFALDLTGYTADRAFVLTDSQSFAAPNAAFLNGSFRQSFQDFRHDHQFWNARGVVGNDSHVGGLRNRFSLGVEYNYTDFKTLRQQTTAAALPPIDAFDPRPFPVPAGPGIFGALDVMFNSRLNQTSVFAEDGVNLTDTWLLVGGMRWDHIELDRETVTNATGVADRNRPTYDPVSWRIGTTYDVAPGVALYAQYTTAVSPVSSILLASIANTRFELTSGRAYEVGFKVSDTSGRLSVTGAAYRIEQKDILTRDPANPTLAVQGGRQSSQGVELTAAIVPVKALRLSGGVSYTDANYDELGEGVAGVRVDRAGNRPINVPSTTLNASALYTLDGDVTLGGFLRHASAFYTDTANTIEVAGHTVLDASIAWRFTPQASLTLRGRNLTDAFYGEYSGYPSTNVYIGAPRSAEIALSTHF
;
A
#
# COMPACT_ATOMS: atom_id res chain seq x y z
N MET A 1 23.86 20.52 18.53
CA MET A 1 23.36 21.88 18.81
C MET A 1 22.74 22.41 17.52
N PHE A 2 21.48 22.13 17.29
CA PHE A 2 20.72 22.79 16.25
C PHE A 2 19.46 23.36 16.90
N LYS A 3 19.29 24.66 16.74
CA LYS A 3 18.19 25.43 17.31
C LYS A 3 16.89 25.10 16.57
N SER A 4 15.88 24.70 17.33
CA SER A 4 14.50 24.60 16.88
C SER A 4 13.98 25.98 16.47
N SER A 5 13.69 26.16 15.20
CA SER A 5 12.95 27.31 14.71
C SER A 5 11.47 26.91 14.59
N THR A 6 10.67 27.35 15.54
CA THR A 6 9.21 27.24 15.51
C THR A 6 8.68 28.19 14.45
N VAL A 7 8.22 27.69 13.33
CA VAL A 7 7.47 28.46 12.33
C VAL A 7 5.99 28.44 12.73
N ALA A 8 5.55 29.53 13.34
CA ALA A 8 4.12 29.77 13.57
C ALA A 8 3.49 30.28 12.28
N LEU A 9 2.72 29.45 11.57
CA LEU A 9 1.90 29.90 10.45
C LEU A 9 0.60 30.47 11.00
N LEU A 10 0.53 31.82 11.09
CA LEU A 10 -0.71 32.54 11.36
C LEU A 10 -1.50 32.64 10.05
N ALA A 11 -2.60 31.89 9.93
CA ALA A 11 -3.55 32.08 8.84
C ALA A 11 -4.44 33.29 9.13
N ALA A 12 -4.12 34.44 8.54
CA ALA A 12 -5.02 35.58 8.56
C ALA A 12 -6.13 35.38 7.51
N VAL A 13 -7.34 35.11 7.97
CA VAL A 13 -8.53 35.07 7.12
C VAL A 13 -8.97 36.51 6.81
N VAL A 14 -8.73 36.96 5.60
CA VAL A 14 -9.30 38.23 5.09
C VAL A 14 -10.62 37.90 4.39
N THR A 15 -11.73 38.24 5.02
CA THR A 15 -13.08 38.14 4.44
C THR A 15 -13.42 39.42 3.71
N THR A 16 -13.50 39.38 2.39
CA THR A 16 -14.21 40.38 1.58
C THR A 16 -15.35 39.71 0.84
N PRO A 17 -16.60 40.17 0.94
CA PRO A 17 -17.71 39.56 0.23
C PRO A 17 -17.75 40.06 -1.22
N CYS A 18 -17.52 39.17 -2.18
CA CYS A 18 -17.78 39.43 -3.58
C CYS A 18 -19.08 38.72 -3.98
N ARG A 19 -20.07 39.50 -4.37
CA ARG A 19 -21.34 39.02 -4.95
C ARG A 19 -21.07 38.63 -6.40
N ALA A 20 -21.24 37.36 -6.75
CA ALA A 20 -21.26 36.91 -8.14
C ALA A 20 -22.67 36.37 -8.48
N GLN A 21 -23.14 36.77 -9.65
CA GLN A 21 -24.38 36.33 -10.26
C GLN A 21 -24.25 34.87 -10.74
N SER A 22 -25.30 34.09 -10.43
CA SER A 22 -25.46 32.69 -10.80
C SER A 22 -25.73 32.52 -12.29
N THR A 23 -24.84 31.77 -12.95
CA THR A 23 -25.20 30.97 -14.13
C THR A 23 -24.87 29.52 -13.81
N ALA A 24 -25.85 28.64 -13.88
CA ALA A 24 -25.72 27.24 -13.51
C ALA A 24 -24.65 26.54 -14.38
N ALA A 25 -23.56 26.09 -13.73
CA ALA A 25 -22.55 25.19 -14.27
C ALA A 25 -22.77 23.79 -13.72
N PRO A 26 -22.37 22.72 -14.44
CA PRO A 26 -22.57 21.34 -13.99
C PRO A 26 -21.72 21.05 -12.75
N ASP A 27 -22.31 20.30 -11.83
CA ASP A 27 -21.88 19.85 -10.52
C ASP A 27 -20.40 19.92 -10.20
N ALA A 28 -20.00 20.97 -9.50
CA ALA A 28 -18.76 20.99 -8.70
C ALA A 28 -18.94 20.06 -7.48
N PRO A 29 -17.88 19.36 -7.03
CA PRO A 29 -17.95 18.56 -5.81
C PRO A 29 -18.26 19.48 -4.62
N GLY A 30 -19.49 19.42 -4.15
CA GLY A 30 -19.96 20.16 -2.97
C GLY A 30 -19.26 19.65 -1.71
N PRO A 31 -19.45 20.39 -0.57
CA PRO A 31 -18.96 19.91 0.73
C PRO A 31 -19.53 18.51 0.99
N ILE A 32 -18.84 17.72 1.84
CA ILE A 32 -19.17 16.33 2.17
C ILE A 32 -20.64 16.23 2.59
N VAL A 33 -21.50 16.17 1.61
CA VAL A 33 -22.91 15.83 1.74
C VAL A 33 -22.98 14.40 1.24
N VAL A 34 -23.58 13.50 2.01
CA VAL A 34 -24.05 12.22 1.48
C VAL A 34 -25.18 12.53 0.50
N THR A 35 -24.84 13.18 -0.61
CA THR A 35 -25.71 13.26 -1.78
C THR A 35 -25.54 11.93 -2.47
N GLY A 36 -26.64 11.19 -2.62
CA GLY A 36 -26.63 9.88 -3.27
C GLY A 36 -25.92 9.96 -4.62
N GLN A 37 -24.62 9.69 -4.62
CA GLN A 37 -23.85 9.61 -5.84
C GLN A 37 -24.35 8.42 -6.64
N ARG A 38 -24.66 8.64 -7.90
CA ARG A 38 -25.01 7.57 -8.85
C ARG A 38 -23.80 6.69 -9.01
N ASP A 39 -23.81 5.46 -8.54
CA ASP A 39 -22.71 4.50 -8.57
C ASP A 39 -21.68 4.66 -7.42
N SER A 40 -22.07 4.13 -6.27
CA SER A 40 -21.25 4.19 -5.05
C SER A 40 -20.05 3.26 -5.05
N LEU A 41 -19.86 2.34 -6.02
CA LEU A 41 -18.65 1.57 -6.24
C LEU A 41 -17.84 2.05 -7.45
N HIS A 42 -18.18 3.18 -8.03
CA HIS A 42 -17.49 3.81 -9.17
C HIS A 42 -17.34 2.87 -10.39
N LEU A 43 -18.33 1.99 -10.64
CA LEU A 43 -18.27 1.00 -11.72
C LEU A 43 -18.22 1.64 -13.11
N ASP A 44 -18.80 2.82 -13.29
CA ASP A 44 -18.80 3.56 -14.55
C ASP A 44 -17.59 4.52 -14.69
N THR A 45 -16.69 4.53 -13.71
CA THR A 45 -15.46 5.33 -13.75
C THR A 45 -14.39 4.58 -14.54
N ALA A 46 -13.71 5.28 -15.47
CA ALA A 46 -12.52 4.75 -16.13
C ALA A 46 -11.38 4.63 -15.13
N THR A 47 -10.71 3.48 -15.11
CA THR A 47 -9.60 3.21 -14.21
C THR A 47 -8.30 3.03 -14.96
N ASP A 48 -7.21 3.56 -14.41
CA ASP A 48 -5.86 3.35 -14.94
C ASP A 48 -5.24 2.03 -14.45
N ALA A 49 -5.76 1.46 -13.36
CA ALA A 49 -5.27 0.19 -12.80
C ALA A 49 -5.72 -1.03 -13.62
N GLY A 50 -6.84 -0.95 -14.36
CA GLY A 50 -7.44 -2.10 -15.01
C GLY A 50 -7.05 -2.31 -16.46
N SER A 51 -6.80 -1.24 -17.23
CA SER A 51 -6.57 -1.30 -18.67
C SER A 51 -6.01 0.00 -19.22
N ARG A 52 -5.24 -0.08 -20.32
CA ARG A 52 -4.82 1.10 -21.11
C ARG A 52 -5.83 1.48 -22.19
N LEU A 53 -6.91 0.73 -22.33
CA LEU A 53 -8.02 0.97 -23.27
C LEU A 53 -9.06 1.95 -22.76
N ARG A 54 -8.82 2.60 -21.59
CA ARG A 54 -9.78 3.46 -20.89
C ARG A 54 -11.11 2.78 -20.58
N LEU A 55 -11.03 1.49 -20.23
CA LEU A 55 -12.20 0.74 -19.78
C LEU A 55 -12.67 1.27 -18.43
N THR A 56 -13.98 1.31 -18.25
CA THR A 56 -14.55 1.54 -16.93
C THR A 56 -14.29 0.34 -16.01
N ALA A 57 -14.46 0.51 -14.71
CA ALA A 57 -14.38 -0.60 -13.77
C ALA A 57 -15.37 -1.71 -14.11
N ARG A 58 -16.56 -1.37 -14.69
CA ARG A 58 -17.56 -2.31 -15.18
C ARG A 58 -17.06 -3.11 -16.38
N GLU A 59 -16.52 -2.44 -17.40
CA GLU A 59 -16.03 -3.08 -18.63
C GLU A 59 -14.80 -3.95 -18.40
N THR A 60 -13.99 -3.63 -17.40
CA THR A 60 -12.75 -4.38 -17.12
C THR A 60 -13.05 -5.78 -16.61
N PRO A 61 -12.55 -6.86 -17.27
CA PRO A 61 -12.80 -8.23 -16.84
C PRO A 61 -11.93 -8.63 -15.63
N ALA A 62 -12.01 -7.87 -14.54
CA ALA A 62 -11.26 -8.08 -13.31
C ALA A 62 -11.97 -7.44 -12.12
N SER A 63 -11.66 -7.88 -10.91
CA SER A 63 -12.11 -7.23 -9.68
C SER A 63 -11.33 -5.94 -9.45
N ILE A 64 -12.02 -4.79 -9.52
CA ILE A 64 -11.47 -3.46 -9.26
C ILE A 64 -12.28 -2.81 -8.15
N GLU A 65 -11.58 -2.25 -7.16
CA GLU A 65 -12.13 -1.44 -6.09
C GLU A 65 -11.55 -0.03 -6.19
N VAL A 66 -12.41 0.99 -6.09
CA VAL A 66 -12.03 2.40 -6.14
C VAL A 66 -12.48 3.06 -4.84
N LEU A 67 -11.52 3.62 -4.10
CA LEU A 67 -11.76 4.44 -2.91
C LEU A 67 -11.54 5.90 -3.29
N SER A 68 -12.62 6.67 -3.37
CA SER A 68 -12.55 8.10 -3.68
C SER A 68 -12.01 8.91 -2.50
N GLN A 69 -11.52 10.11 -2.78
CA GLN A 69 -11.07 11.00 -1.72
C GLN A 69 -12.16 11.31 -0.70
N GLU A 70 -13.41 11.48 -1.15
CA GLU A 70 -14.55 11.68 -0.25
C GLU A 70 -14.68 10.52 0.74
N GLU A 71 -14.57 9.27 0.28
CA GLU A 71 -14.62 8.08 1.13
C GLU A 71 -13.44 8.02 2.10
N LEU A 72 -12.21 8.32 1.63
CA LEU A 72 -11.04 8.40 2.49
C LEU A 72 -11.23 9.40 3.63
N GLN A 73 -11.79 10.57 3.34
CA GLN A 73 -12.05 11.61 4.35
C GLN A 73 -13.19 11.24 5.30
N LEU A 74 -14.32 10.72 4.79
CA LEU A 74 -15.47 10.29 5.60
C LEU A 74 -15.09 9.21 6.61
N ARG A 75 -14.31 8.22 6.17
CA ARG A 75 -13.81 7.14 7.01
C ARG A 75 -12.63 7.58 7.88
N GLY A 76 -12.01 8.72 7.56
CA GLY A 76 -10.83 9.25 8.25
C GLY A 76 -9.56 8.46 7.99
N LEU A 77 -9.44 7.86 6.82
CA LEU A 77 -8.26 7.14 6.39
C LEU A 77 -7.19 8.17 5.98
N ARG A 78 -6.22 8.42 6.85
CA ARG A 78 -5.22 9.50 6.71
C ARG A 78 -3.96 9.04 5.98
N THR A 79 -3.67 7.74 6.01
CA THR A 79 -2.41 7.18 5.49
C THR A 79 -2.67 6.07 4.48
N ALA A 80 -1.62 5.73 3.72
CA ALA A 80 -1.65 4.63 2.76
C ALA A 80 -1.99 3.30 3.45
N ARG A 81 -1.40 3.00 4.60
CA ARG A 81 -1.64 1.78 5.36
C ARG A 81 -3.10 1.67 5.83
N GLU A 82 -3.66 2.75 6.37
CA GLU A 82 -5.07 2.78 6.76
C GLU A 82 -5.99 2.52 5.56
N THR A 83 -5.67 3.12 4.40
CA THR A 83 -6.40 2.92 3.15
C THR A 83 -6.32 1.46 2.67
N PHE A 84 -5.12 0.85 2.73
CA PHE A 84 -4.95 -0.54 2.29
C PHE A 84 -5.69 -1.54 3.20
N ASN A 85 -5.78 -1.25 4.50
CA ASN A 85 -6.56 -2.05 5.46
C ASN A 85 -8.08 -1.96 5.27
N ASP A 86 -8.56 -0.99 4.50
CA ASP A 86 -9.98 -0.83 4.20
C ASP A 86 -10.43 -1.58 2.92
N VAL A 87 -9.48 -2.17 2.19
CA VAL A 87 -9.73 -2.96 0.98
C VAL A 87 -10.14 -4.39 1.35
N ALA A 88 -11.21 -4.89 0.75
CA ALA A 88 -11.64 -6.27 0.95
C ALA A 88 -10.57 -7.28 0.49
N GLY A 89 -10.21 -8.24 1.34
CA GLY A 89 -9.16 -9.23 1.07
C GLY A 89 -7.73 -8.77 1.31
N ALA A 90 -7.54 -7.53 1.78
CA ALA A 90 -6.23 -6.99 2.14
C ALA A 90 -6.05 -6.89 3.65
N ILE A 91 -4.81 -7.05 4.11
CA ILE A 91 -4.34 -6.55 5.40
C ILE A 91 -3.03 -5.80 5.17
N ALA A 92 -2.88 -4.67 5.83
CA ALA A 92 -1.65 -3.89 5.77
C ALA A 92 -1.12 -3.66 7.18
N GLY A 93 0.18 -3.59 7.30
CA GLY A 93 0.82 -3.43 8.58
C GLY A 93 2.15 -2.70 8.48
N ASN A 94 2.84 -2.66 9.61
CA ASN A 94 4.16 -2.11 9.73
C ASN A 94 5.19 -3.25 9.80
N VAL A 95 6.30 -3.08 9.11
CA VAL A 95 7.50 -3.91 9.30
C VAL A 95 8.71 -2.97 9.39
N PRO A 96 9.85 -3.40 9.94
CA PRO A 96 11.03 -2.56 10.07
C PRO A 96 11.40 -1.87 8.75
N GLY A 97 11.43 -0.53 8.77
CA GLY A 97 11.73 0.29 7.60
C GLY A 97 10.63 0.39 6.55
N ASN A 98 9.52 -0.34 6.69
CA ASN A 98 8.39 -0.34 5.77
C ASN A 98 7.05 -0.24 6.52
N PRO A 99 6.56 0.99 6.79
CA PRO A 99 5.35 1.20 7.58
C PRO A 99 4.04 0.94 6.83
N ALA A 100 4.06 0.54 5.56
CA ALA A 100 2.86 0.33 4.74
C ALA A 100 2.95 -0.93 3.86
N VAL A 101 3.43 -2.04 4.43
CA VAL A 101 3.42 -3.34 3.76
C VAL A 101 1.98 -3.87 3.64
N VAL A 102 1.67 -4.59 2.57
CA VAL A 102 0.33 -5.11 2.32
C VAL A 102 0.38 -6.57 1.87
N SER A 103 -0.59 -7.35 2.35
CA SER A 103 -0.93 -8.69 1.87
C SER A 103 -2.30 -8.64 1.19
N LEU A 104 -2.46 -9.34 0.08
CA LEU A 104 -3.68 -9.39 -0.71
C LEU A 104 -3.90 -10.78 -1.29
N ARG A 105 -5.12 -11.31 -1.21
CA ARG A 105 -5.52 -12.60 -1.80
C ARG A 105 -4.56 -13.76 -1.48
N GLY A 106 -4.05 -13.83 -0.26
CA GLY A 106 -3.17 -14.92 0.19
C GLY A 106 -1.68 -14.74 -0.10
N PHE A 107 -1.28 -13.62 -0.66
CA PHE A 107 0.12 -13.29 -0.96
C PHE A 107 0.57 -12.05 -0.23
N SER A 108 1.80 -12.04 0.24
CA SER A 108 2.41 -10.96 0.99
C SER A 108 3.75 -10.50 0.37
N GLY A 109 4.29 -9.39 0.87
CA GLY A 109 5.59 -8.87 0.42
C GLY A 109 5.53 -8.27 -0.98
N ASN A 110 6.53 -8.58 -1.83
CA ASN A 110 6.69 -7.98 -3.16
C ASN A 110 5.71 -8.47 -4.24
N THR A 111 4.63 -9.16 -3.85
CA THR A 111 3.63 -9.69 -4.78
C THR A 111 2.50 -8.70 -5.11
N VAL A 112 2.39 -7.61 -4.33
CA VAL A 112 1.46 -6.50 -4.60
C VAL A 112 2.27 -5.30 -5.10
N SER A 113 1.96 -4.78 -6.29
CA SER A 113 2.60 -3.57 -6.81
C SER A 113 1.91 -2.31 -6.29
N ILE A 114 2.68 -1.40 -5.69
CA ILE A 114 2.20 -0.07 -5.28
C ILE A 114 2.65 0.94 -6.33
N LEU A 115 1.67 1.63 -6.93
CA LEU A 115 1.90 2.60 -8.00
C LEU A 115 1.52 4.01 -7.56
N GLN A 116 2.10 4.98 -8.24
CA GLN A 116 1.67 6.38 -8.23
C GLN A 116 1.38 6.81 -9.67
N ASP A 117 0.12 7.18 -9.96
CA ASP A 117 -0.37 7.49 -11.32
C ASP A 117 0.04 6.45 -12.38
N GLY A 118 -0.03 5.17 -12.01
CA GLY A 118 0.26 4.04 -12.90
C GLY A 118 1.73 3.75 -13.15
N VAL A 119 2.66 4.29 -12.33
CA VAL A 119 4.09 4.01 -12.38
C VAL A 119 4.57 3.48 -11.02
N ARG A 120 5.31 2.37 -11.02
CA ARG A 120 5.93 1.83 -9.80
C ARG A 120 7.26 2.55 -9.56
N VAL A 121 7.27 3.48 -8.62
CA VAL A 121 8.47 4.29 -8.29
C VAL A 121 9.38 3.64 -7.26
N SER A 122 8.85 2.79 -6.39
CA SER A 122 9.63 2.12 -5.35
C SER A 122 10.34 0.87 -5.89
N ALA A 123 11.62 0.70 -5.57
CA ALA A 123 12.41 -0.47 -5.94
C ALA A 123 11.83 -1.78 -5.40
N SER A 124 11.14 -1.74 -4.27
CA SER A 124 10.54 -2.90 -3.62
C SER A 124 9.39 -2.45 -2.75
N THR A 125 8.34 -3.29 -2.61
CA THR A 125 7.24 -3.00 -1.67
C THR A 125 7.69 -3.04 -0.21
N VAL A 126 8.83 -3.65 0.10
CA VAL A 126 9.42 -3.65 1.45
C VAL A 126 10.14 -2.35 1.82
N VAL A 127 10.14 -1.34 0.96
CA VAL A 127 10.61 0.02 1.28
C VAL A 127 9.51 1.07 1.11
N GLN A 128 8.25 0.63 1.05
CA GLN A 128 7.09 1.50 0.90
C GLN A 128 6.85 2.33 2.17
N ARG A 129 6.71 3.66 1.98
CA ARG A 129 6.39 4.59 3.09
C ARG A 129 4.88 4.75 3.25
N ASP A 130 4.47 5.14 4.47
CA ASP A 130 3.06 5.39 4.82
C ASP A 130 2.67 6.83 4.47
N THR A 131 2.60 7.10 3.16
CA THR A 131 2.31 8.43 2.61
C THR A 131 0.89 8.90 2.95
N ASN A 132 0.71 10.22 3.04
CA ASN A 132 -0.57 10.82 3.43
C ASN A 132 -1.61 10.76 2.31
N SER A 133 -2.83 10.33 2.61
CA SER A 133 -3.94 10.20 1.67
C SER A 133 -4.52 11.55 1.19
N TRP A 134 -4.17 12.67 1.83
CA TRP A 134 -4.59 14.01 1.40
C TRP A 134 -4.21 14.30 -0.05
N HIS A 135 -3.06 13.79 -0.50
CA HIS A 135 -2.56 14.02 -1.85
C HIS A 135 -3.24 13.16 -2.92
N TYR A 136 -4.13 12.22 -2.52
CA TYR A 136 -4.80 11.32 -3.46
C TYR A 136 -6.16 11.88 -3.88
N ASP A 137 -6.48 11.80 -5.16
CA ASP A 137 -7.82 11.94 -5.72
C ASP A 137 -8.64 10.69 -5.43
N ARG A 138 -8.00 9.53 -5.60
CA ARG A 138 -8.54 8.21 -5.30
C ARG A 138 -7.44 7.15 -5.19
N VAL A 139 -7.80 6.01 -4.65
CA VAL A 139 -6.98 4.80 -4.69
C VAL A 139 -7.72 3.73 -5.48
N GLU A 140 -7.06 3.19 -6.50
CA GLU A 140 -7.59 2.12 -7.33
C GLU A 140 -6.88 0.81 -6.95
N VAL A 141 -7.64 -0.24 -6.66
CA VAL A 141 -7.11 -1.55 -6.33
C VAL A 141 -7.58 -2.57 -7.36
N LEU A 142 -6.66 -3.02 -8.20
CA LEU A 142 -6.87 -4.17 -9.08
C LEU A 142 -6.43 -5.42 -8.35
N LYS A 143 -7.33 -6.37 -8.16
CA LYS A 143 -7.08 -7.61 -7.45
C LYS A 143 -6.75 -8.72 -8.43
N GLY A 144 -5.65 -9.45 -8.16
CA GLY A 144 -5.10 -10.48 -9.03
C GLY A 144 -4.02 -9.96 -10.00
N PRO A 145 -3.39 -10.86 -10.78
CA PRO A 145 -2.23 -10.54 -11.60
C PRO A 145 -2.49 -9.47 -12.66
N ALA A 146 -1.56 -8.51 -12.78
CA ALA A 146 -1.66 -7.37 -13.68
C ALA A 146 -0.34 -7.06 -14.43
N SER A 147 0.54 -8.05 -14.60
CA SER A 147 1.87 -7.83 -15.19
C SER A 147 1.83 -7.34 -16.63
N VAL A 148 0.78 -7.64 -17.41
CA VAL A 148 0.61 -7.09 -18.76
C VAL A 148 0.57 -5.57 -18.76
N MET A 149 -0.04 -4.97 -17.75
CA MET A 149 -0.22 -3.53 -17.67
C MET A 149 0.95 -2.80 -17.02
N PHE A 150 1.54 -3.41 -15.98
CA PHE A 150 2.47 -2.76 -15.06
C PHE A 150 3.82 -3.46 -14.96
N GLY A 151 4.04 -4.49 -15.78
CA GLY A 151 5.26 -5.29 -15.77
C GLY A 151 5.34 -6.22 -14.57
N GLU A 152 6.55 -6.55 -14.20
CA GLU A 152 6.84 -7.46 -13.10
C GLU A 152 6.24 -6.98 -11.74
N GLY A 153 5.92 -7.93 -10.85
CA GLY A 153 5.58 -7.64 -9.46
C GLY A 153 4.11 -7.53 -9.11
N ALA A 154 3.22 -7.60 -10.08
CA ALA A 154 1.78 -7.52 -9.86
C ALA A 154 1.14 -8.92 -9.83
N LEU A 155 1.61 -9.82 -8.95
CA LEU A 155 1.09 -11.19 -8.86
C LEU A 155 -0.24 -11.26 -8.10
N ALA A 156 -0.30 -10.64 -6.93
CA ALA A 156 -1.50 -10.62 -6.09
C ALA A 156 -2.44 -9.46 -6.45
N GLY A 157 -1.88 -8.38 -6.97
CA GLY A 157 -2.65 -7.20 -7.37
C GLY A 157 -1.81 -5.95 -7.50
N VAL A 158 -2.52 -4.86 -7.75
CA VAL A 158 -1.98 -3.51 -7.89
C VAL A 158 -2.79 -2.56 -7.03
N ILE A 159 -2.11 -1.69 -6.30
CA ILE A 159 -2.70 -0.54 -5.62
C ILE A 159 -2.13 0.72 -6.27
N ASN A 160 -2.98 1.46 -6.97
CA ASN A 160 -2.59 2.69 -7.68
C ASN A 160 -3.09 3.91 -6.92
N LYS A 161 -2.18 4.69 -6.39
CA LYS A 161 -2.45 5.98 -5.75
C LYS A 161 -2.55 7.04 -6.86
N VAL A 162 -3.77 7.44 -7.20
CA VAL A 162 -4.01 8.51 -8.19
C VAL A 162 -3.96 9.84 -7.47
N THR A 163 -3.07 10.71 -7.90
CA THR A 163 -2.87 12.03 -7.26
C THR A 163 -3.89 13.05 -7.72
N ARG A 164 -4.11 14.07 -6.89
CA ARG A 164 -4.93 15.23 -7.24
C ARG A 164 -4.30 16.00 -8.39
N LYS A 165 -5.12 16.47 -9.33
CA LYS A 165 -4.69 17.21 -10.53
C LYS A 165 -5.31 18.61 -10.57
N PRO A 166 -4.67 19.59 -11.22
CA PRO A 166 -5.28 20.89 -11.45
C PRO A 166 -6.53 20.77 -12.33
N VAL A 167 -7.56 21.54 -12.01
CA VAL A 167 -8.82 21.63 -12.75
C VAL A 167 -8.92 23.01 -13.41
N LEU A 168 -9.19 23.03 -14.71
CA LEU A 168 -9.40 24.27 -15.46
C LEU A 168 -10.76 24.89 -15.13
N GLY A 169 -10.81 26.22 -15.05
CA GLY A 169 -12.05 26.96 -14.88
C GLY A 169 -12.61 27.01 -13.46
N GLU A 170 -12.04 26.27 -12.52
CA GLU A 170 -12.56 26.18 -11.15
C GLU A 170 -11.50 26.61 -10.12
N ARG A 171 -11.91 27.43 -9.17
CA ARG A 171 -11.08 27.78 -8.01
C ARG A 171 -11.56 27.00 -6.80
N HIS A 172 -10.65 26.24 -6.19
CA HIS A 172 -10.92 25.48 -4.97
C HIS A 172 -9.88 25.78 -3.91
N LEU A 173 -10.32 25.83 -2.67
CA LEU A 173 -9.48 25.90 -1.50
C LEU A 173 -9.98 24.87 -0.49
N ASP A 174 -9.17 23.85 -0.26
CA ASP A 174 -9.47 22.77 0.69
C ASP A 174 -8.58 22.88 1.91
N GLY A 175 -9.12 22.61 3.09
CA GLY A 175 -8.35 22.58 4.33
C GLY A 175 -8.86 21.53 5.31
N LEU A 176 -7.94 20.98 6.10
CA LEU A 176 -8.25 20.06 7.18
C LEU A 176 -7.23 20.24 8.32
N VAL A 177 -7.74 20.45 9.53
CA VAL A 177 -6.91 20.47 10.75
C VAL A 177 -7.55 19.53 11.75
N SER A 178 -6.75 18.67 12.39
CA SER A 178 -7.25 17.81 13.46
C SER A 178 -6.25 17.69 14.62
N VAL A 179 -6.81 17.40 15.79
CA VAL A 179 -6.07 17.04 17.00
C VAL A 179 -6.68 15.77 17.59
N GLY A 180 -5.85 14.92 18.16
CA GLY A 180 -6.31 13.64 18.67
C GLY A 180 -5.45 13.06 19.78
N SER A 181 -5.78 11.85 20.20
CA SER A 181 -5.02 11.06 21.17
C SER A 181 -3.55 10.94 20.75
N PHE A 182 -2.66 10.68 21.72
CA PHE A 182 -1.20 10.54 21.52
C PHE A 182 -0.56 11.80 20.91
N ASP A 183 -0.99 12.97 21.39
CA ASP A 183 -0.53 14.29 20.93
C ASP A 183 -0.51 14.41 19.39
N THR A 184 -1.45 13.71 18.74
CA THR A 184 -1.57 13.74 17.28
C THR A 184 -2.11 15.08 16.83
N VAL A 185 -1.37 15.73 15.93
CA VAL A 185 -1.76 16.92 15.20
C VAL A 185 -1.64 16.62 13.71
N PHE A 186 -2.70 16.90 12.97
CA PHE A 186 -2.70 16.82 11.52
C PHE A 186 -3.18 18.15 10.94
N ALA A 187 -2.49 18.64 9.91
CA ALA A 187 -2.90 19.80 9.14
C ALA A 187 -2.65 19.53 7.64
N ALA A 188 -3.63 19.84 6.81
CA ALA A 188 -3.49 19.74 5.37
C ALA A 188 -4.27 20.85 4.67
N GLY A 189 -3.78 21.26 3.50
CA GLY A 189 -4.43 22.25 2.66
C GLY A 189 -4.12 22.05 1.19
N GLY A 190 -5.07 22.44 0.33
CA GLY A 190 -4.94 22.37 -1.11
C GLY A 190 -5.55 23.60 -1.77
N ILE A 191 -4.91 24.09 -2.81
CA ILE A 191 -5.41 25.19 -3.62
C ILE A 191 -5.33 24.86 -5.10
N ASN A 192 -6.44 25.03 -5.82
CA ASN A 192 -6.53 24.96 -7.27
C ASN A 192 -6.83 26.34 -7.82
N LEU A 193 -5.97 26.84 -8.72
CA LEU A 193 -6.09 28.17 -9.33
C LEU A 193 -6.10 28.05 -10.84
N PRO A 194 -7.23 28.36 -11.51
CA PRO A 194 -7.25 28.57 -12.95
C PRO A 194 -6.52 29.88 -13.27
N VAL A 195 -5.42 29.78 -14.00
CA VAL A 195 -4.63 30.95 -14.46
C VAL A 195 -5.21 31.54 -15.75
N SER A 196 -5.72 30.63 -16.61
CA SER A 196 -6.44 30.97 -17.84
C SER A 196 -7.41 29.86 -18.20
N SER A 197 -8.14 29.99 -19.31
CA SER A 197 -8.97 28.90 -19.84
C SER A 197 -8.20 27.65 -20.26
N THR A 198 -6.86 27.76 -20.42
CA THR A 198 -5.98 26.67 -20.86
C THR A 198 -4.94 26.25 -19.84
N LEU A 199 -4.80 27.00 -18.74
CA LEU A 199 -3.76 26.78 -17.74
C LEU A 199 -4.36 26.82 -16.33
N ALA A 200 -4.09 25.80 -15.54
CA ALA A 200 -4.37 25.79 -14.11
C ALA A 200 -3.17 25.24 -13.32
N VAL A 201 -3.05 25.68 -12.08
CA VAL A 201 -2.05 25.20 -11.13
C VAL A 201 -2.74 24.69 -9.89
N ARG A 202 -2.13 23.68 -9.24
CA ARG A 202 -2.58 23.13 -7.95
C ARG A 202 -1.38 22.97 -7.03
N ALA A 203 -1.60 23.27 -5.75
CA ALA A 203 -0.65 22.96 -4.69
C ALA A 203 -1.40 22.30 -3.53
N ASP A 204 -0.85 21.22 -3.00
CA ASP A 204 -1.34 20.52 -1.82
C ASP A 204 -0.19 20.33 -0.83
N ALA A 205 -0.45 20.54 0.46
CA ALA A 205 0.48 20.31 1.55
C ALA A 205 -0.17 19.55 2.68
N SER A 206 0.59 18.70 3.36
CA SER A 206 0.16 17.99 4.56
C SER A 206 1.26 17.93 5.59
N TYR A 207 0.86 17.90 6.86
CA TYR A 207 1.74 17.78 8.03
C TYR A 207 1.07 16.90 9.06
N GLN A 208 1.80 15.96 9.64
CA GLN A 208 1.35 15.13 10.75
C GLN A 208 2.46 14.98 11.78
N ARG A 209 2.10 15.10 13.04
CA ARG A 209 2.93 14.74 14.18
C ARG A 209 2.12 13.91 15.15
N SER A 210 2.75 12.91 15.78
CA SER A 210 2.12 12.07 16.81
C SER A 210 3.19 11.51 17.74
N ASP A 211 2.85 11.30 19.00
CA ASP A 211 3.70 10.60 19.96
C ASP A 211 3.62 9.07 19.81
N SER A 212 3.18 8.59 18.68
CA SER A 212 3.00 7.21 18.24
C SER A 212 1.56 6.73 18.26
N LEU A 213 1.10 6.24 17.11
CA LEU A 213 -0.19 5.56 16.97
C LEU A 213 -0.32 4.30 17.84
N TYR A 214 0.81 3.73 18.27
CA TYR A 214 0.88 2.51 19.07
C TYR A 214 1.02 2.76 20.57
N ASP A 215 1.04 4.02 21.01
CA ASP A 215 1.23 4.41 22.42
C ASP A 215 2.50 3.81 23.05
N VAL A 216 3.60 3.82 22.30
CA VAL A 216 4.90 3.30 22.75
C VAL A 216 5.73 4.40 23.37
N ASP A 217 6.38 4.12 24.50
CA ASP A 217 7.19 5.08 25.24
C ASP A 217 8.34 5.66 24.39
N ASN A 218 8.52 6.99 24.45
CA ASN A 218 9.57 7.74 23.72
C ASN A 218 9.57 7.48 22.20
N ASN A 219 8.44 7.42 21.58
CA ASN A 219 8.30 7.22 20.14
C ASN A 219 7.50 8.36 19.51
N GLN A 220 8.19 9.32 18.91
CA GLN A 220 7.56 10.37 18.11
C GLN A 220 7.62 10.03 16.64
N SER A 221 6.58 10.41 15.93
CA SER A 221 6.53 10.33 14.48
C SER A 221 6.17 11.68 13.87
N PHE A 222 6.77 11.94 12.72
CA PHE A 222 6.52 13.12 11.91
C PHE A 222 6.40 12.70 10.46
N SER A 223 5.48 13.31 9.71
CA SER A 223 5.49 13.23 8.26
C SER A 223 5.01 14.53 7.64
N ALA A 224 5.56 14.89 6.50
CA ALA A 224 5.15 16.03 5.69
C ALA A 224 5.10 15.65 4.21
N GLY A 225 4.15 16.23 3.50
CA GLY A 225 4.01 16.07 2.05
C GLY A 225 3.75 17.42 1.38
N LEU A 226 4.32 17.60 0.21
CA LEU A 226 4.09 18.76 -0.66
C LEU A 226 3.92 18.28 -2.10
N THR A 227 2.86 18.71 -2.77
CA THR A 227 2.63 18.48 -4.19
C THR A 227 2.39 19.81 -4.89
N GLY A 228 3.14 20.06 -5.96
CA GLY A 228 2.89 21.16 -6.88
C GLY A 228 2.63 20.62 -8.27
N SER A 229 1.58 21.08 -8.95
CA SER A 229 1.25 20.60 -10.29
C SER A 229 0.68 21.69 -11.19
N VAL A 230 0.89 21.52 -12.48
CA VAL A 230 0.42 22.43 -13.54
C VAL A 230 -0.19 21.62 -14.66
N ILE A 231 -1.39 21.98 -15.11
CA ILE A 231 -1.99 21.46 -16.33
C ILE A 231 -2.07 22.57 -17.39
N PHE A 232 -1.58 22.26 -18.59
CA PHE A 232 -1.69 23.11 -19.75
C PHE A 232 -2.45 22.38 -20.86
N ARG A 233 -3.61 22.93 -21.24
CA ARG A 233 -4.50 22.37 -22.27
C ARG A 233 -4.79 23.44 -23.32
N PRO A 234 -3.87 23.63 -24.29
CA PRO A 234 -4.03 24.67 -25.33
C PRO A 234 -5.19 24.40 -26.28
N SER A 235 -5.65 23.14 -26.36
CA SER A 235 -6.82 22.71 -27.14
C SER A 235 -7.45 21.47 -26.51
N ASP A 236 -8.64 21.10 -26.96
CA ASP A 236 -9.28 19.85 -26.54
C ASP A 236 -8.49 18.60 -26.96
N ALA A 237 -7.59 18.74 -27.95
CA ALA A 237 -6.77 17.65 -28.46
C ALA A 237 -5.48 17.43 -27.66
N LEU A 238 -4.96 18.42 -26.95
CA LEU A 238 -3.65 18.36 -26.31
C LEU A 238 -3.71 18.78 -24.85
N SER A 239 -3.17 17.94 -23.97
CA SER A 239 -3.05 18.21 -22.54
C SER A 239 -1.66 17.82 -22.05
N LEU A 240 -1.00 18.69 -21.30
CA LEU A 240 0.27 18.45 -20.62
C LEU A 240 0.08 18.69 -19.12
N LEU A 241 0.38 17.68 -18.32
CA LEU A 241 0.46 17.75 -16.86
C LEU A 241 1.93 17.65 -16.46
N ILE A 242 2.38 18.52 -15.55
CA ILE A 242 3.68 18.41 -14.86
C ILE A 242 3.40 18.49 -13.36
N ALA A 243 4.00 17.61 -12.57
CA ALA A 243 3.84 17.59 -11.12
C ALA A 243 5.15 17.23 -10.42
N VAL A 244 5.37 17.84 -9.27
CA VAL A 244 6.46 17.50 -8.33
C VAL A 244 5.81 17.15 -7.00
N ASP A 245 6.18 16.00 -6.45
CA ASP A 245 5.79 15.55 -5.11
C ASP A 245 7.05 15.41 -4.26
N HIS A 246 6.98 15.91 -3.05
CA HIS A 246 8.00 15.69 -2.03
C HIS A 246 7.34 15.15 -0.77
N PHE A 247 7.94 14.10 -0.20
CA PHE A 247 7.47 13.48 1.03
C PHE A 247 8.65 13.21 1.95
N GLU A 248 8.52 13.59 3.21
CA GLU A 248 9.46 13.20 4.26
C GLU A 248 8.71 12.59 5.44
N ASP A 249 9.35 11.61 6.09
CA ASP A 249 8.91 11.10 7.39
C ASP A 249 10.08 10.85 8.32
N ARG A 250 9.80 10.89 9.62
CA ARG A 250 10.74 10.64 10.70
C ARG A 250 10.02 9.94 11.86
N TYR A 251 10.60 8.84 12.28
CA TYR A 251 10.18 8.08 13.46
C TYR A 251 11.38 8.02 14.41
N ASP A 252 11.26 8.59 15.61
CA ASP A 252 12.39 8.67 16.56
C ASP A 252 12.80 7.32 17.12
N ALA A 253 11.86 6.40 17.28
CA ALA A 253 12.12 5.03 17.63
C ALA A 253 11.12 4.14 16.94
N THR A 254 11.52 3.44 15.91
CA THR A 254 10.63 2.59 15.15
C THR A 254 10.10 1.47 16.02
N TYR A 255 8.79 1.38 16.16
CA TYR A 255 8.17 0.27 16.85
C TYR A 255 8.48 -1.05 16.11
N GLN A 256 9.07 -2.00 16.83
CA GLN A 256 9.53 -3.29 16.31
C GLN A 256 8.49 -4.41 16.46
N GLY A 257 7.30 -4.07 16.91
CA GLY A 257 6.34 -5.04 17.36
C GLY A 257 6.56 -5.46 18.81
N LEU A 258 5.61 -6.19 19.35
CA LEU A 258 5.65 -6.74 20.70
C LEU A 258 6.42 -8.07 20.68
N PRO A 259 7.50 -8.23 21.45
CA PRO A 259 8.17 -9.53 21.57
C PRO A 259 7.31 -10.50 22.39
N LEU A 260 7.24 -11.77 21.96
CA LEU A 260 6.56 -12.82 22.71
C LEU A 260 7.45 -13.34 23.84
N ILE A 261 6.84 -13.63 24.99
CA ILE A 261 7.50 -14.21 26.14
C ILE A 261 6.80 -15.49 26.62
N PRO A 262 7.48 -16.40 27.33
CA PRO A 262 6.81 -17.56 27.90
C PRO A 262 5.74 -17.13 28.93
N GLY A 263 4.54 -17.70 28.85
CA GLY A 263 3.37 -17.29 29.66
C GLY A 263 3.62 -17.35 31.16
N GLN A 264 4.50 -18.23 31.63
CA GLN A 264 4.89 -18.32 33.04
C GLN A 264 5.63 -17.08 33.58
N TYR A 265 6.16 -16.22 32.70
CA TYR A 265 6.85 -14.98 33.05
C TYR A 265 6.04 -13.74 32.68
N ALA A 266 4.89 -13.92 32.03
CA ALA A 266 4.00 -12.82 31.65
C ALA A 266 3.31 -12.24 32.89
N ARG A 267 3.12 -10.91 32.90
CA ARG A 267 2.42 -10.18 33.97
C ARG A 267 0.94 -9.97 33.66
N ASP A 268 0.61 -9.76 32.38
CA ASP A 268 -0.74 -9.59 31.85
C ASP A 268 -0.86 -10.33 30.51
N PRO A 269 -0.84 -11.68 30.55
CA PRO A 269 -0.83 -12.49 29.35
C PRO A 269 -2.12 -12.32 28.53
N SER A 270 -1.99 -12.39 27.20
CA SER A 270 -3.10 -12.25 26.27
C SER A 270 -3.05 -13.31 25.18
N ASP A 271 -4.23 -13.85 24.85
CA ASP A 271 -4.42 -14.80 23.75
C ASP A 271 -4.43 -14.11 22.36
N ALA A 272 -4.24 -12.79 22.30
CA ALA A 272 -4.19 -12.08 21.02
C ALA A 272 -3.06 -12.57 20.10
N VAL A 273 -1.96 -13.05 20.69
CA VAL A 273 -0.90 -13.77 19.97
C VAL A 273 -0.38 -14.89 20.87
N THR A 274 -0.34 -16.10 20.31
CA THR A 274 0.15 -17.28 21.00
C THR A 274 1.19 -18.00 20.12
N GLY A 275 2.21 -18.54 20.74
CA GLY A 275 3.28 -19.28 20.04
C GLY A 275 3.54 -20.65 20.63
N ALA A 276 4.31 -21.45 19.89
CA ALA A 276 4.80 -22.73 20.39
C ALA A 276 5.54 -22.56 21.72
N ALA A 277 5.64 -23.61 22.51
CA ALA A 277 6.25 -23.65 23.83
C ALA A 277 5.63 -22.67 24.85
N GLY A 278 4.36 -22.29 24.68
CA GLY A 278 3.64 -21.42 25.61
C GLY A 278 4.07 -19.96 25.55
N LEU A 279 4.57 -19.49 24.40
CA LEU A 279 4.81 -18.07 24.15
C LEU A 279 3.47 -17.33 24.04
N VAL A 280 3.39 -16.13 24.62
CA VAL A 280 2.21 -15.27 24.62
C VAL A 280 2.61 -13.80 24.41
N ALA A 281 1.66 -13.01 23.91
CA ALA A 281 1.75 -11.55 24.00
C ALA A 281 1.42 -11.11 25.44
N ASP A 282 2.27 -10.28 26.03
CA ASP A 282 2.02 -9.72 27.36
C ASP A 282 1.63 -8.23 27.22
N LYS A 283 0.42 -7.88 27.63
CA LYS A 283 -0.09 -6.48 27.57
C LYS A 283 0.78 -5.51 28.37
N ALA A 284 1.46 -5.99 29.43
CA ALA A 284 2.38 -5.19 30.23
C ALA A 284 3.60 -4.68 29.43
N LEU A 285 3.90 -5.30 28.27
CA LEU A 285 4.98 -4.91 27.38
C LEU A 285 4.53 -3.95 26.26
N ARG A 286 3.21 -3.72 26.10
CA ARG A 286 2.63 -2.97 24.98
C ARG A 286 3.32 -1.63 24.70
N ARG A 287 3.61 -0.87 25.75
CA ARG A 287 4.19 0.48 25.65
C ARG A 287 5.72 0.49 25.67
N ARG A 288 6.36 -0.67 25.87
CA ARG A 288 7.81 -0.73 26.07
C ARG A 288 8.56 -0.56 24.76
N ASN A 289 9.55 0.34 24.80
CA ASN A 289 10.44 0.59 23.67
C ASN A 289 11.80 -0.07 23.94
N TYR A 290 12.16 -1.00 23.10
CA TYR A 290 13.42 -1.75 23.21
C TYR A 290 14.50 -1.28 22.23
N ASN A 291 14.24 -0.20 21.49
CA ASN A 291 15.23 0.35 20.56
C ASN A 291 16.39 1.03 21.29
N PRO A 292 17.56 1.11 20.68
CA PRO A 292 18.66 1.85 21.22
C PRO A 292 18.35 3.36 21.25
N GLN A 293 19.02 4.07 22.16
CA GLN A 293 18.94 5.52 22.22
C GLN A 293 19.47 6.15 20.93
N GLY A 294 18.66 7.00 20.28
CA GLY A 294 18.98 7.56 18.97
C GLY A 294 18.68 6.62 17.79
N GLY A 295 17.91 5.54 18.01
CA GLY A 295 17.32 4.77 16.93
C GLY A 295 16.29 5.59 16.17
N PHE A 296 16.15 5.35 14.87
CA PHE A 296 15.24 6.11 14.00
C PHE A 296 14.84 5.32 12.76
N SER A 297 13.78 5.77 12.08
CA SER A 297 13.47 5.38 10.70
C SER A 297 13.02 6.63 9.93
N ASN A 298 13.78 7.03 8.93
CA ASN A 298 13.57 8.24 8.17
C ASN A 298 13.49 7.94 6.67
N ALA A 299 12.72 8.74 5.95
CA ALA A 299 12.71 8.76 4.50
C ALA A 299 12.58 10.20 4.00
N ASP A 300 13.17 10.46 2.84
CA ASP A 300 13.09 11.68 2.06
C ASP A 300 12.90 11.25 0.59
N GLU A 301 11.77 11.56 0.00
CA GLU A 301 11.38 11.08 -1.33
C GLU A 301 10.91 12.24 -2.21
N THR A 302 11.43 12.33 -3.42
CA THR A 302 10.98 13.34 -4.40
C THR A 302 10.64 12.64 -5.71
N THR A 303 9.46 12.96 -6.26
CA THR A 303 8.97 12.45 -7.54
C THR A 303 8.66 13.60 -8.48
N LEU A 304 9.25 13.60 -9.69
CA LEU A 304 8.86 14.43 -10.81
C LEU A 304 8.03 13.62 -11.79
N ARG A 305 6.87 14.09 -12.18
CA ARG A 305 5.98 13.41 -13.12
C ARG A 305 5.57 14.37 -14.23
N SER A 306 5.52 13.85 -15.46
CA SER A 306 4.97 14.57 -16.61
C SER A 306 4.11 13.61 -17.43
N ARG A 307 2.94 14.07 -17.86
CA ARG A 307 2.05 13.34 -18.76
C ARG A 307 1.57 14.24 -19.88
N LEU A 308 1.83 13.81 -21.10
CA LEU A 308 1.29 14.37 -22.33
C LEU A 308 0.18 13.45 -22.83
N ASP A 309 -1.02 13.97 -23.04
CA ASP A 309 -2.11 13.30 -23.75
C ASP A 309 -2.43 14.07 -25.03
N TRP A 310 -2.41 13.39 -26.18
CA TRP A 310 -2.66 13.98 -27.49
C TRP A 310 -3.67 13.16 -28.30
N ARG A 311 -4.79 13.77 -28.69
CA ARG A 311 -5.76 13.22 -29.62
C ARG A 311 -5.38 13.61 -31.04
N LEU A 312 -5.00 12.61 -31.84
CA LEU A 312 -4.46 12.78 -33.21
C LEU A 312 -5.56 12.84 -34.27
N GLY A 313 -6.83 12.56 -33.90
CA GLY A 313 -7.96 12.44 -34.81
C GLY A 313 -8.17 11.00 -35.31
N GLY A 314 -9.35 10.71 -35.89
CA GLY A 314 -9.69 9.36 -36.38
C GLY A 314 -9.68 8.27 -35.31
N GLY A 315 -9.94 8.62 -34.04
CA GLY A 315 -9.88 7.68 -32.91
C GLY A 315 -8.46 7.47 -32.35
N TRP A 316 -7.41 7.99 -33.00
CA TRP A 316 -6.04 7.84 -32.54
C TRP A 316 -5.69 8.75 -31.37
N THR A 317 -4.95 8.21 -30.42
CA THR A 317 -4.40 8.93 -29.26
C THR A 317 -2.95 8.58 -29.07
N PHE A 318 -2.19 9.52 -28.52
CA PHE A 318 -0.83 9.32 -28.05
C PHE A 318 -0.72 9.81 -26.61
N ALA A 319 -0.08 9.02 -25.76
CA ALA A 319 0.25 9.41 -24.40
C ALA A 319 1.75 9.20 -24.16
N LEU A 320 2.38 10.15 -23.45
CA LEU A 320 3.77 10.03 -23.00
C LEU A 320 3.82 10.33 -21.51
N ASP A 321 4.27 9.36 -20.73
CA ASP A 321 4.56 9.51 -19.31
C ASP A 321 6.08 9.58 -19.11
N LEU A 322 6.54 10.55 -18.33
CA LEU A 322 7.93 10.65 -17.85
C LEU A 322 7.90 10.79 -16.33
N THR A 323 8.66 9.92 -15.65
CA THR A 323 8.76 9.95 -14.18
C THR A 323 10.22 9.89 -13.77
N GLY A 324 10.63 10.80 -12.88
CA GLY A 324 11.90 10.75 -12.17
C GLY A 324 11.63 10.62 -10.67
N TYR A 325 12.38 9.79 -9.97
CA TYR A 325 12.22 9.58 -8.54
C TYR A 325 13.57 9.45 -7.87
N THR A 326 13.71 10.10 -6.71
CA THR A 326 14.86 9.94 -5.82
C THR A 326 14.38 9.72 -4.40
N ALA A 327 15.09 8.86 -3.66
CA ALA A 327 14.79 8.65 -2.27
C ALA A 327 16.03 8.27 -1.47
N ASP A 328 16.19 8.92 -0.33
CA ASP A 328 17.11 8.56 0.75
C ASP A 328 16.31 8.02 1.92
N ARG A 329 16.65 6.79 2.36
CA ARG A 329 15.98 6.14 3.50
C ARG A 329 17.01 5.55 4.41
N ALA A 330 16.80 5.70 5.71
CA ALA A 330 17.66 5.08 6.71
C ALA A 330 16.83 4.65 7.91
N PHE A 331 17.18 3.50 8.48
CA PHE A 331 16.62 3.08 9.74
C PHE A 331 17.68 2.38 10.60
N VAL A 332 17.66 2.75 11.87
CA VAL A 332 18.58 2.31 12.90
C VAL A 332 17.74 1.80 14.06
N LEU A 333 17.72 0.49 14.28
CA LEU A 333 16.75 -0.11 15.20
C LEU A 333 17.19 -1.49 15.68
N THR A 334 16.48 -2.00 16.70
CA THR A 334 16.58 -3.39 17.14
C THR A 334 15.96 -4.29 16.07
N ASP A 335 16.68 -5.34 15.64
CA ASP A 335 16.21 -6.28 14.61
C ASP A 335 15.44 -7.45 15.23
N SER A 336 16.10 -8.25 16.06
CA SER A 336 15.51 -9.42 16.70
C SER A 336 15.62 -9.36 18.20
N GLN A 337 14.64 -9.96 18.87
CA GLN A 337 14.56 -10.04 20.32
C GLN A 337 14.25 -11.48 20.73
N SER A 338 15.00 -11.99 21.70
CA SER A 338 14.73 -13.29 22.31
C SER A 338 14.70 -13.17 23.82
N PHE A 339 13.65 -13.70 24.45
CA PHE A 339 13.49 -13.68 25.89
C PHE A 339 14.48 -14.62 26.58
N ALA A 340 15.12 -14.15 27.63
CA ALA A 340 15.93 -14.92 28.56
C ALA A 340 15.26 -14.92 29.96
N ALA A 341 15.19 -16.10 30.55
CA ALA A 341 14.56 -16.29 31.85
C ALA A 341 15.18 -15.42 32.96
N PRO A 342 14.45 -15.13 34.05
CA PRO A 342 14.95 -14.39 35.20
C PRO A 342 16.27 -14.94 35.75
N ASN A 343 17.13 -14.04 36.16
CA ASN A 343 18.41 -14.32 36.80
C ASN A 343 18.77 -13.23 37.81
N ALA A 344 19.96 -13.33 38.47
CA ALA A 344 20.34 -12.37 39.50
C ALA A 344 20.50 -10.92 38.99
N ALA A 345 20.78 -10.71 37.72
CA ALA A 345 20.91 -9.36 37.11
C ALA A 345 19.57 -8.82 36.61
N PHE A 346 18.67 -9.70 36.17
CA PHE A 346 17.37 -9.38 35.57
C PHE A 346 16.28 -10.23 36.24
N LEU A 347 15.73 -9.74 37.34
CA LEU A 347 14.79 -10.49 38.18
C LEU A 347 13.45 -10.81 37.47
N ASN A 348 13.12 -10.06 36.43
CA ASN A 348 11.89 -10.25 35.65
C ASN A 348 12.16 -10.84 34.25
N GLY A 349 13.38 -11.29 33.98
CA GLY A 349 13.82 -11.69 32.65
C GLY A 349 14.36 -10.52 31.83
N SER A 350 14.97 -10.86 30.71
CA SER A 350 15.60 -9.88 29.82
C SER A 350 15.41 -10.27 28.35
N PHE A 351 15.60 -9.30 27.44
CA PHE A 351 15.74 -9.58 26.03
C PHE A 351 17.18 -9.51 25.58
N ARG A 352 17.60 -10.53 24.83
CA ARG A 352 18.80 -10.47 23.98
C ARG A 352 18.38 -9.94 22.64
N GLN A 353 19.15 -8.99 22.11
CA GLN A 353 18.79 -8.23 20.92
C GLN A 353 19.92 -8.28 19.89
N SER A 354 19.55 -8.28 18.62
CA SER A 354 20.40 -7.82 17.53
C SER A 354 19.99 -6.41 17.11
N PHE A 355 20.86 -5.74 16.40
CA PHE A 355 20.72 -4.36 15.99
C PHE A 355 21.02 -4.26 14.50
N GLN A 356 20.34 -3.35 13.80
CA GLN A 356 20.58 -3.09 12.38
C GLN A 356 20.64 -1.58 12.08
N ASP A 357 21.54 -1.23 11.14
CA ASP A 357 21.61 0.07 10.48
C ASP A 357 21.52 -0.19 8.96
N PHE A 358 20.40 0.19 8.37
CA PHE A 358 20.16 0.02 6.95
C PHE A 358 19.96 1.38 6.31
N ARG A 359 20.60 1.58 5.16
CA ARG A 359 20.52 2.83 4.40
C ARG A 359 20.31 2.53 2.93
N HIS A 360 19.39 3.23 2.31
CA HIS A 360 19.03 3.09 0.91
C HIS A 360 19.15 4.43 0.20
N ASP A 361 19.94 4.46 -0.89
CA ASP A 361 19.96 5.52 -1.90
C ASP A 361 19.32 4.94 -3.16
N HIS A 362 18.23 5.56 -3.63
CA HIS A 362 17.43 5.06 -4.73
C HIS A 362 17.17 6.15 -5.76
N GLN A 363 17.51 5.90 -7.00
CA GLN A 363 17.17 6.71 -8.16
C GLN A 363 16.42 5.88 -9.19
N PHE A 364 15.35 6.42 -9.73
CA PHE A 364 14.52 5.74 -10.71
C PHE A 364 14.08 6.71 -11.80
N TRP A 365 14.09 6.24 -13.06
CA TRP A 365 13.58 6.97 -14.22
C TRP A 365 12.68 6.05 -15.03
N ASN A 366 11.54 6.58 -15.46
CA ASN A 366 10.60 5.91 -16.34
C ASN A 366 10.27 6.82 -17.53
N ALA A 367 10.22 6.22 -18.73
CA ALA A 367 9.66 6.83 -19.92
C ALA A 367 8.74 5.82 -20.59
N ARG A 368 7.46 6.17 -20.78
CA ARG A 368 6.45 5.30 -21.38
C ARG A 368 5.65 6.03 -22.43
N GLY A 369 5.76 5.58 -23.69
CA GLY A 369 4.97 6.05 -24.83
C GLY A 369 3.88 5.03 -25.17
N VAL A 370 2.65 5.48 -25.36
CA VAL A 370 1.49 4.64 -25.72
C VAL A 370 0.73 5.28 -26.87
N VAL A 371 0.52 4.51 -27.95
CA VAL A 371 -0.41 4.83 -29.04
C VAL A 371 -1.67 4.02 -28.84
N GLY A 372 -2.82 4.64 -28.92
CA GLY A 372 -4.13 3.99 -28.85
C GLY A 372 -5.04 4.36 -29.99
N ASN A 373 -6.00 3.52 -30.26
CA ASN A 373 -7.08 3.78 -31.22
C ASN A 373 -8.41 3.26 -30.67
N ASP A 374 -9.48 4.05 -30.83
CA ASP A 374 -10.87 3.64 -30.60
C ASP A 374 -11.66 3.91 -31.88
N SER A 375 -11.99 2.84 -32.59
CA SER A 375 -12.61 2.91 -33.90
C SER A 375 -13.50 1.69 -34.16
N HIS A 376 -14.15 1.63 -35.33
CA HIS A 376 -14.90 0.48 -35.77
C HIS A 376 -14.15 -0.23 -36.91
N VAL A 377 -13.87 -1.51 -36.74
CA VAL A 377 -13.24 -2.37 -37.71
C VAL A 377 -14.21 -3.50 -38.08
N GLY A 378 -14.60 -3.58 -39.34
CA GLY A 378 -15.59 -4.58 -39.80
C GLY A 378 -16.97 -4.44 -39.12
N GLY A 379 -17.34 -3.26 -38.67
CA GLY A 379 -18.59 -3.00 -37.95
C GLY A 379 -18.55 -3.23 -36.44
N LEU A 380 -17.45 -3.79 -35.90
CA LEU A 380 -17.22 -4.02 -34.49
C LEU A 380 -16.42 -2.85 -33.90
N ARG A 381 -16.80 -2.37 -32.71
CA ARG A 381 -15.95 -1.40 -31.98
C ARG A 381 -14.69 -2.09 -31.52
N ASN A 382 -13.55 -1.51 -31.87
CA ASN A 382 -12.22 -1.97 -31.49
C ASN A 382 -11.47 -0.88 -30.76
N ARG A 383 -10.93 -1.20 -29.60
CA ARG A 383 -10.06 -0.35 -28.78
C ARG A 383 -8.71 -1.03 -28.65
N PHE A 384 -7.69 -0.39 -29.18
CA PHE A 384 -6.33 -0.92 -29.22
C PHE A 384 -5.35 0.01 -28.53
N SER A 385 -4.33 -0.54 -27.88
CA SER A 385 -3.18 0.20 -27.38
C SER A 385 -1.88 -0.58 -27.63
N LEU A 386 -0.84 0.15 -28.02
CA LEU A 386 0.54 -0.35 -28.17
C LEU A 386 1.47 0.59 -27.43
N GLY A 387 2.33 0.06 -26.59
CA GLY A 387 3.25 0.88 -25.80
C GLY A 387 4.66 0.33 -25.75
N VAL A 388 5.58 1.26 -25.54
CA VAL A 388 6.98 0.99 -25.21
C VAL A 388 7.28 1.70 -23.90
N GLU A 389 8.00 1.02 -23.01
CA GLU A 389 8.38 1.53 -21.70
C GLU A 389 9.85 1.25 -21.43
N TYR A 390 10.55 2.24 -20.88
CA TYR A 390 11.90 2.08 -20.38
C TYR A 390 11.98 2.51 -18.93
N ASN A 391 12.56 1.64 -18.09
CA ASN A 391 12.82 1.90 -16.68
C ASN A 391 14.32 1.77 -16.40
N TYR A 392 14.85 2.72 -15.65
CA TYR A 392 16.18 2.68 -15.08
C TYR A 392 16.11 2.78 -13.57
N THR A 393 16.79 1.90 -12.84
CA THR A 393 16.91 1.95 -11.39
C THR A 393 18.39 1.88 -11.00
N ASP A 394 18.86 2.84 -10.18
CA ASP A 394 20.11 2.73 -9.40
C ASP A 394 19.71 2.63 -7.92
N PHE A 395 20.04 1.50 -7.30
CA PHE A 395 19.66 1.21 -5.92
C PHE A 395 20.87 0.73 -5.12
N LYS A 396 21.28 1.54 -4.17
CA LYS A 396 22.37 1.20 -3.25
C LYS A 396 21.81 0.95 -1.86
N THR A 397 22.33 -0.07 -1.20
CA THR A 397 21.90 -0.44 0.14
C THR A 397 23.11 -0.79 0.99
N LEU A 398 23.34 -0.03 2.05
CA LEU A 398 24.21 -0.45 3.16
C LEU A 398 23.35 -1.28 4.14
N ARG A 399 23.79 -2.48 4.46
CA ARG A 399 23.17 -3.36 5.45
C ARG A 399 24.18 -3.75 6.49
N GLN A 400 23.97 -3.26 7.71
CA GLN A 400 24.80 -3.55 8.87
C GLN A 400 23.94 -4.17 9.96
N GLN A 401 24.32 -5.35 10.46
CA GLN A 401 23.56 -6.08 11.46
C GLN A 401 24.52 -6.74 12.46
N THR A 402 24.22 -6.58 13.75
CA THR A 402 24.95 -7.25 14.82
C THR A 402 24.39 -8.65 15.09
N THR A 403 25.15 -9.48 15.76
CA THR A 403 24.59 -10.68 16.40
C THR A 403 24.01 -10.32 17.77
N ALA A 404 23.07 -11.13 18.28
CA ALA A 404 22.49 -10.91 19.61
C ALA A 404 23.52 -11.01 20.77
N ALA A 405 24.65 -11.64 20.52
CA ALA A 405 25.76 -11.71 21.51
C ALA A 405 26.61 -10.43 21.59
N ALA A 406 26.51 -9.56 20.58
CA ALA A 406 27.29 -8.32 20.52
C ALA A 406 26.69 -7.19 21.39
N LEU A 407 25.46 -7.31 21.85
CA LEU A 407 24.77 -6.31 22.64
C LEU A 407 24.50 -6.77 24.07
N PRO A 408 24.47 -5.84 25.06
CA PRO A 408 24.04 -6.17 26.40
C PRO A 408 22.57 -6.55 26.40
N PRO A 409 22.12 -7.48 27.26
CA PRO A 409 20.71 -7.76 27.47
C PRO A 409 20.02 -6.56 28.11
N ILE A 410 18.72 -6.39 27.81
CA ILE A 410 17.87 -5.30 28.35
C ILE A 410 16.76 -5.91 29.20
N ASP A 411 16.37 -5.26 30.31
CA ASP A 411 15.27 -5.73 31.16
C ASP A 411 13.96 -5.78 30.36
N ALA A 412 13.20 -6.86 30.52
CA ALA A 412 11.99 -7.07 29.73
C ALA A 412 10.87 -6.08 30.07
N PHE A 413 10.75 -5.65 31.34
CA PHE A 413 9.65 -4.83 31.81
C PHE A 413 10.05 -3.39 32.17
N ASP A 414 11.34 -3.11 32.28
CA ASP A 414 11.92 -1.77 32.51
C ASP A 414 13.11 -1.54 31.58
N PRO A 415 12.90 -1.50 30.25
CA PRO A 415 13.97 -1.35 29.29
C PRO A 415 14.65 0.02 29.47
N ARG A 416 15.96 0.01 29.63
CA ARG A 416 16.79 1.22 29.62
C ARG A 416 17.54 1.27 28.31
N PRO A 417 17.18 2.18 27.39
CA PRO A 417 17.85 2.28 26.11
C PRO A 417 19.35 2.46 26.25
N PHE A 418 20.12 1.72 25.47
CA PHE A 418 21.55 1.84 25.37
C PHE A 418 21.93 2.70 24.14
N PRO A 419 23.12 3.32 24.11
CA PRO A 419 23.56 4.06 22.93
C PRO A 419 23.63 3.15 21.69
N VAL A 420 23.39 3.72 20.51
CA VAL A 420 23.59 3.01 19.24
C VAL A 420 24.99 2.41 19.23
N PRO A 421 25.13 1.11 18.97
CA PRO A 421 26.42 0.46 18.92
C PRO A 421 27.32 1.09 17.86
N ALA A 422 28.59 1.34 18.22
CA ALA A 422 29.57 1.89 17.33
C ALA A 422 30.94 1.22 17.56
N GLY A 423 31.73 1.10 16.52
CA GLY A 423 33.09 0.59 16.59
C GLY A 423 33.43 -0.43 15.51
N PRO A 424 34.73 -0.66 15.25
CA PRO A 424 35.16 -1.60 14.23
C PRO A 424 34.78 -3.04 14.59
N GLY A 425 34.28 -3.78 13.59
CA GLY A 425 33.98 -5.21 13.73
C GLY A 425 32.66 -5.54 14.44
N ILE A 426 31.85 -4.54 14.86
CA ILE A 426 30.59 -4.78 15.57
C ILE A 426 29.57 -5.50 14.71
N PHE A 427 29.60 -5.28 13.39
CA PHE A 427 28.67 -5.86 12.43
C PHE A 427 29.19 -7.15 11.77
N GLY A 428 30.45 -7.47 11.87
CA GLY A 428 31.05 -8.71 11.38
C GLY A 428 30.76 -8.98 9.89
N ALA A 429 30.36 -10.20 9.58
CA ALA A 429 30.04 -10.63 8.21
C ALA A 429 28.73 -10.05 7.65
N LEU A 430 27.93 -9.42 8.49
CA LEU A 430 26.67 -8.75 8.10
C LEU A 430 26.88 -7.23 7.86
N ASP A 431 28.10 -6.81 7.55
CA ASP A 431 28.44 -5.46 7.10
C ASP A 431 28.67 -5.52 5.58
N VAL A 432 27.60 -5.27 4.82
CA VAL A 432 27.59 -5.44 3.36
C VAL A 432 27.00 -4.22 2.66
N MET A 433 27.61 -3.86 1.52
CA MET A 433 27.09 -2.89 0.58
C MET A 433 26.53 -3.60 -0.65
N PHE A 434 25.32 -3.30 -1.03
CA PHE A 434 24.71 -3.73 -2.28
C PHE A 434 24.61 -2.56 -3.26
N ASN A 435 25.19 -2.72 -4.45
CA ASN A 435 25.04 -1.81 -5.57
C ASN A 435 24.29 -2.52 -6.67
N SER A 436 23.16 -1.98 -7.10
CA SER A 436 22.31 -2.59 -8.12
C SER A 436 21.89 -1.57 -9.16
N ARG A 437 22.09 -1.89 -10.45
CA ARG A 437 21.55 -1.16 -11.58
C ARG A 437 20.65 -2.07 -12.38
N LEU A 438 19.46 -1.58 -12.68
CA LEU A 438 18.46 -2.30 -13.43
C LEU A 438 18.07 -1.47 -14.65
N ASN A 439 18.21 -2.03 -15.85
CA ASN A 439 17.66 -1.50 -17.09
C ASN A 439 16.54 -2.42 -17.53
N GLN A 440 15.37 -1.87 -17.81
CA GLN A 440 14.22 -2.62 -18.29
C GLN A 440 13.63 -1.94 -19.50
N THR A 441 13.58 -2.63 -20.60
CA THR A 441 12.86 -2.23 -21.82
C THR A 441 11.67 -3.14 -22.01
N SER A 442 10.51 -2.57 -22.24
CA SER A 442 9.28 -3.35 -22.37
C SER A 442 8.49 -2.93 -23.59
N VAL A 443 7.85 -3.91 -24.23
CA VAL A 443 6.87 -3.71 -25.30
C VAL A 443 5.58 -4.39 -24.88
N PHE A 444 4.47 -3.70 -24.98
CA PHE A 444 3.16 -4.25 -24.62
C PHE A 444 2.09 -3.80 -25.61
N ALA A 445 1.11 -4.67 -25.79
CA ALA A 445 -0.08 -4.39 -26.58
C ALA A 445 -1.32 -4.90 -25.85
N GLU A 446 -2.42 -4.20 -26.02
CA GLU A 446 -3.72 -4.59 -25.52
C GLU A 446 -4.79 -4.27 -26.55
N ASP A 447 -5.76 -5.16 -26.73
CA ASP A 447 -6.85 -5.04 -27.66
C ASP A 447 -8.18 -5.41 -26.99
N GLY A 448 -9.21 -4.59 -27.21
CA GLY A 448 -10.57 -4.80 -26.72
C GLY A 448 -11.56 -4.71 -27.85
N VAL A 449 -12.22 -5.82 -28.16
CA VAL A 449 -13.21 -5.91 -29.24
C VAL A 449 -14.59 -6.10 -28.66
N ASN A 450 -15.52 -5.18 -28.96
CA ASN A 450 -16.93 -5.36 -28.70
C ASN A 450 -17.52 -6.26 -29.80
N LEU A 451 -17.72 -7.56 -29.49
CA LEU A 451 -18.33 -8.53 -30.39
C LEU A 451 -19.81 -8.22 -30.65
N THR A 452 -20.47 -7.62 -29.64
CA THR A 452 -21.77 -7.00 -29.69
C THR A 452 -21.77 -5.76 -28.78
N ASP A 453 -22.84 -4.99 -28.72
CA ASP A 453 -22.97 -3.86 -27.78
C ASP A 453 -22.86 -4.29 -26.30
N THR A 454 -23.12 -5.57 -26.01
CA THR A 454 -23.15 -6.13 -24.66
C THR A 454 -21.99 -7.09 -24.37
N TRP A 455 -21.15 -7.42 -25.35
CA TRP A 455 -20.10 -8.42 -25.21
C TRP A 455 -18.75 -7.90 -25.63
N LEU A 456 -17.87 -7.67 -24.63
CA LEU A 456 -16.50 -7.23 -24.80
C LEU A 456 -15.52 -8.41 -24.58
N LEU A 457 -14.57 -8.56 -25.49
CA LEU A 457 -13.40 -9.43 -25.37
C LEU A 457 -12.16 -8.56 -25.25
N VAL A 458 -11.29 -8.85 -24.27
CA VAL A 458 -10.03 -8.13 -24.04
C VAL A 458 -8.87 -9.12 -24.05
N GLY A 459 -7.83 -8.81 -24.81
CA GLY A 459 -6.56 -9.55 -24.82
C GLY A 459 -5.37 -8.62 -24.67
N GLY A 460 -4.30 -9.09 -24.06
CA GLY A 460 -3.09 -8.29 -23.91
C GLY A 460 -1.86 -9.14 -23.70
N MET A 461 -0.72 -8.62 -24.13
CA MET A 461 0.60 -9.25 -23.99
C MET A 461 1.65 -8.19 -23.71
N ARG A 462 2.64 -8.56 -22.90
CA ARG A 462 3.82 -7.76 -22.58
C ARG A 462 5.06 -8.65 -22.60
N TRP A 463 6.11 -8.15 -23.21
CA TRP A 463 7.47 -8.67 -23.13
C TRP A 463 8.34 -7.64 -22.42
N ASP A 464 9.13 -8.10 -21.46
CA ASP A 464 10.12 -7.31 -20.74
C ASP A 464 11.51 -7.85 -21.03
N HIS A 465 12.47 -6.98 -21.31
CA HIS A 465 13.90 -7.27 -21.36
C HIS A 465 14.56 -6.55 -20.18
N ILE A 466 15.08 -7.31 -19.22
CA ILE A 466 15.54 -6.80 -17.93
C ILE A 466 17.01 -7.20 -17.73
N GLU A 467 17.89 -6.21 -17.65
CA GLU A 467 19.30 -6.37 -17.34
C GLU A 467 19.59 -5.90 -15.91
N LEU A 468 20.05 -6.81 -15.05
CA LEU A 468 20.46 -6.49 -13.69
C LEU A 468 21.98 -6.53 -13.55
N ASP A 469 22.61 -5.44 -13.14
CA ASP A 469 24.03 -5.43 -12.71
C ASP A 469 24.04 -5.30 -11.18
N ARG A 470 24.37 -6.39 -10.51
CA ARG A 470 24.38 -6.51 -9.05
C ARG A 470 25.77 -6.79 -8.53
N GLU A 471 26.24 -5.93 -7.62
CA GLU A 471 27.48 -6.11 -6.86
C GLU A 471 27.18 -6.15 -5.37
N THR A 472 27.83 -7.03 -4.64
CA THR A 472 27.82 -7.09 -3.18
C THR A 472 29.25 -6.99 -2.70
N VAL A 473 29.51 -6.03 -1.81
CA VAL A 473 30.83 -5.83 -1.17
C VAL A 473 30.69 -6.11 0.31
N THR A 474 31.47 -7.05 0.84
CA THR A 474 31.62 -7.28 2.29
C THR A 474 32.61 -6.28 2.82
N ASN A 475 32.15 -5.28 3.58
CA ASN A 475 32.99 -4.15 4.02
C ASN A 475 34.18 -4.60 4.91
N ALA A 476 33.97 -5.62 5.78
CA ALA A 476 35.00 -6.13 6.66
C ALA A 476 36.20 -6.73 5.93
N THR A 477 36.04 -7.26 4.73
CA THR A 477 37.06 -7.96 3.95
C THR A 477 37.42 -7.27 2.65
N GLY A 478 36.61 -6.33 2.18
CA GLY A 478 36.69 -5.72 0.85
C GLY A 478 36.41 -6.69 -0.31
N VAL A 479 35.95 -7.91 0.01
CA VAL A 479 35.60 -8.90 -1.04
C VAL A 479 34.32 -8.46 -1.75
N ALA A 480 34.40 -8.37 -3.08
CA ALA A 480 33.28 -8.08 -3.96
C ALA A 480 32.86 -9.33 -4.73
N ASP A 481 31.54 -9.57 -4.79
CA ASP A 481 30.90 -10.54 -5.68
C ASP A 481 29.96 -9.80 -6.62
N ARG A 482 29.97 -10.14 -7.93
CA ARG A 482 29.15 -9.45 -8.95
C ARG A 482 28.49 -10.45 -9.88
N ASN A 483 27.21 -10.20 -10.17
CA ASN A 483 26.44 -10.97 -11.14
C ASN A 483 25.65 -10.03 -12.07
N ARG A 484 25.47 -10.45 -13.33
CA ARG A 484 24.78 -9.68 -14.38
C ARG A 484 23.80 -10.56 -15.14
N PRO A 485 22.72 -11.00 -14.48
CA PRO A 485 21.69 -11.77 -15.18
C PRO A 485 20.85 -10.88 -16.08
N THR A 486 20.29 -11.52 -17.11
CA THR A 486 19.25 -10.96 -17.98
C THR A 486 18.02 -11.83 -17.86
N TYR A 487 16.84 -11.20 -17.85
CA TYR A 487 15.54 -11.86 -17.77
C TYR A 487 14.65 -11.35 -18.90
N ASP A 488 13.94 -12.29 -19.58
CA ASP A 488 13.07 -12.00 -20.73
C ASP A 488 11.65 -12.55 -20.52
N PRO A 489 10.92 -12.16 -19.44
CA PRO A 489 9.61 -12.70 -19.20
C PRO A 489 8.57 -12.18 -20.20
N VAL A 490 7.61 -13.07 -20.52
CA VAL A 490 6.40 -12.73 -21.26
C VAL A 490 5.20 -12.91 -20.35
N SER A 491 4.39 -11.88 -20.23
CA SER A 491 3.10 -11.91 -19.51
C SER A 491 1.97 -11.68 -20.50
N TRP A 492 0.84 -12.36 -20.29
CA TRP A 492 -0.34 -12.20 -21.14
C TRP A 492 -1.62 -12.37 -20.36
N ARG A 493 -2.71 -11.79 -20.89
CA ARG A 493 -4.05 -11.92 -20.35
C ARG A 493 -5.08 -12.09 -21.45
N ILE A 494 -6.17 -12.76 -21.12
CA ILE A 494 -7.39 -12.78 -21.89
C ILE A 494 -8.56 -12.71 -20.95
N GLY A 495 -9.55 -11.92 -21.28
CA GLY A 495 -10.74 -11.76 -20.45
C GLY A 495 -11.93 -11.32 -21.27
N THR A 496 -13.11 -11.51 -20.73
CA THR A 496 -14.37 -11.13 -21.36
C THR A 496 -15.34 -10.55 -20.33
N THR A 497 -16.12 -9.58 -20.77
CA THR A 497 -17.24 -9.01 -20.01
C THR A 497 -18.50 -9.07 -20.84
N TYR A 498 -19.57 -9.60 -20.27
CA TYR A 498 -20.88 -9.75 -20.94
C TYR A 498 -22.00 -9.13 -20.09
N ASP A 499 -22.65 -8.11 -20.63
CA ASP A 499 -23.82 -7.49 -20.01
C ASP A 499 -25.06 -8.36 -20.26
N VAL A 500 -25.48 -9.13 -19.26
CA VAL A 500 -26.64 -10.03 -19.34
C VAL A 500 -27.95 -9.28 -19.22
N ALA A 501 -27.94 -8.10 -18.62
CA ALA A 501 -29.07 -7.18 -18.49
C ALA A 501 -28.52 -5.75 -18.23
N PRO A 502 -29.32 -4.70 -18.43
CA PRO A 502 -28.93 -3.34 -18.07
C PRO A 502 -28.46 -3.27 -16.60
N GLY A 503 -27.22 -2.82 -16.41
CA GLY A 503 -26.60 -2.72 -15.09
C GLY A 503 -26.08 -4.03 -14.50
N VAL A 504 -26.10 -5.17 -15.22
CA VAL A 504 -25.60 -6.47 -14.76
C VAL A 504 -24.60 -7.04 -15.75
N ALA A 505 -23.32 -7.07 -15.37
CA ALA A 505 -22.23 -7.64 -16.14
C ALA A 505 -21.66 -8.90 -15.47
N LEU A 506 -21.38 -9.92 -16.26
CA LEU A 506 -20.57 -11.09 -15.90
C LEU A 506 -19.20 -10.95 -16.55
N TYR A 507 -18.16 -11.44 -15.88
CA TYR A 507 -16.83 -11.44 -16.47
C TYR A 507 -16.06 -12.73 -16.13
N ALA A 508 -15.09 -13.02 -16.98
CA ALA A 508 -14.08 -14.05 -16.75
C ALA A 508 -12.73 -13.58 -17.27
N GLN A 509 -11.64 -13.98 -16.61
CA GLN A 509 -10.28 -13.74 -17.10
C GLN A 509 -9.32 -14.85 -16.75
N TYR A 510 -8.28 -14.96 -17.58
CA TYR A 510 -7.05 -15.65 -17.29
C TYR A 510 -5.88 -14.68 -17.48
N THR A 511 -4.91 -14.71 -16.56
CA THR A 511 -3.75 -13.81 -16.61
C THR A 511 -2.51 -14.46 -16.01
N THR A 512 -1.33 -14.07 -16.52
CA THR A 512 -0.03 -14.47 -16.01
C THR A 512 0.71 -13.29 -15.42
N ALA A 513 1.65 -13.56 -14.52
CA ALA A 513 2.53 -12.57 -13.92
C ALA A 513 3.89 -13.17 -13.56
N VAL A 514 4.86 -12.30 -13.35
CA VAL A 514 6.17 -12.65 -12.79
C VAL A 514 6.47 -11.79 -11.58
N SER A 515 7.22 -12.36 -10.62
CA SER A 515 7.72 -11.60 -9.47
C SER A 515 8.75 -10.56 -9.90
N PRO A 516 8.83 -9.42 -9.21
CA PRO A 516 9.74 -8.37 -9.62
C PRO A 516 11.21 -8.75 -9.40
N VAL A 517 12.05 -8.41 -10.36
CA VAL A 517 13.52 -8.45 -10.19
C VAL A 517 13.92 -7.56 -9.00
N SER A 518 13.21 -6.48 -8.75
CA SER A 518 13.40 -5.62 -7.59
C SER A 518 13.28 -6.34 -6.24
N SER A 519 12.58 -7.48 -6.15
CA SER A 519 12.58 -8.31 -4.94
C SER A 519 13.96 -8.90 -4.61
N ILE A 520 14.81 -9.03 -5.62
CA ILE A 520 16.18 -9.53 -5.49
C ILE A 520 17.11 -8.44 -4.94
N LEU A 521 16.78 -7.16 -5.11
CA LEU A 521 17.66 -6.04 -4.75
C LEU A 521 17.98 -5.97 -3.24
N LEU A 522 17.09 -6.49 -2.41
CA LEU A 522 17.26 -6.59 -0.97
C LEU A 522 17.71 -7.99 -0.50
N ALA A 523 17.81 -8.96 -1.41
CA ALA A 523 18.16 -10.33 -1.11
C ALA A 523 19.67 -10.62 -1.33
N SER A 524 20.11 -11.82 -0.98
CA SER A 524 21.47 -12.29 -1.29
C SER A 524 21.73 -12.28 -2.80
N ILE A 525 22.98 -11.98 -3.20
CA ILE A 525 23.41 -12.05 -4.60
C ILE A 525 23.19 -13.46 -5.21
N ALA A 526 23.24 -14.51 -4.40
CA ALA A 526 22.95 -15.87 -4.85
C ALA A 526 21.56 -16.00 -5.50
N ASN A 527 20.59 -15.19 -5.09
CA ASN A 527 19.23 -15.22 -5.64
C ASN A 527 19.18 -14.71 -7.09
N THR A 528 20.18 -13.94 -7.54
CA THR A 528 20.26 -13.47 -8.93
C THR A 528 20.63 -14.59 -9.93
N ARG A 529 20.91 -15.79 -9.45
CA ARG A 529 21.28 -16.95 -10.28
C ARG A 529 20.08 -17.82 -10.65
N PHE A 530 18.89 -17.44 -10.19
CA PHE A 530 17.64 -18.17 -10.43
C PHE A 530 16.74 -17.42 -11.40
N GLU A 531 15.80 -18.13 -12.00
CA GLU A 531 14.72 -17.57 -12.81
C GLU A 531 13.77 -16.73 -11.96
N LEU A 532 12.95 -15.89 -12.59
CA LEU A 532 11.91 -15.15 -11.89
C LEU A 532 10.79 -16.10 -11.47
N THR A 533 10.33 -15.96 -10.25
CA THR A 533 9.11 -16.61 -9.77
C THR A 533 7.94 -16.19 -10.66
N SER A 534 7.18 -17.14 -11.15
CA SER A 534 6.05 -16.91 -12.05
C SER A 534 4.72 -17.28 -11.43
N GLY A 535 3.64 -16.70 -11.95
CA GLY A 535 2.29 -16.97 -11.47
C GLY A 535 1.23 -16.88 -12.55
N ARG A 536 0.07 -17.48 -12.26
CA ARG A 536 -1.12 -17.42 -13.10
C ARG A 536 -2.36 -17.30 -12.25
N ALA A 537 -3.40 -16.71 -12.81
CA ALA A 537 -4.70 -16.65 -12.15
C ALA A 537 -5.86 -16.86 -13.12
N TYR A 538 -6.90 -17.42 -12.54
CA TYR A 538 -8.23 -17.56 -13.11
C TYR A 538 -9.19 -16.77 -12.22
N GLU A 539 -10.07 -16.01 -12.82
CA GLU A 539 -11.09 -15.25 -12.10
C GLU A 539 -12.39 -15.25 -12.89
N VAL A 540 -13.50 -15.41 -12.20
CA VAL A 540 -14.86 -15.19 -12.73
C VAL A 540 -15.61 -14.33 -11.73
N GLY A 541 -16.51 -13.48 -12.21
CA GLY A 541 -17.26 -12.62 -11.32
C GLY A 541 -18.41 -11.91 -12.00
N PHE A 542 -19.06 -11.05 -11.22
CA PHE A 542 -20.16 -10.23 -11.66
C PHE A 542 -20.07 -8.81 -11.11
N LYS A 543 -20.70 -7.87 -11.81
CA LYS A 543 -20.81 -6.46 -11.43
C LYS A 543 -22.25 -6.01 -11.66
N VAL A 544 -22.84 -5.46 -10.62
CA VAL A 544 -24.24 -5.00 -10.65
C VAL A 544 -24.27 -3.54 -10.20
N SER A 545 -24.94 -2.69 -10.95
CA SER A 545 -25.40 -1.39 -10.48
C SER A 545 -26.81 -1.15 -10.97
N ASP A 546 -27.66 -0.64 -10.11
CA ASP A 546 -29.01 -0.27 -10.52
C ASP A 546 -29.00 1.09 -11.25
N THR A 547 -30.00 1.33 -12.08
CA THR A 547 -30.13 2.57 -12.86
C THR A 547 -30.36 3.82 -11.99
N SER A 548 -30.73 3.63 -10.72
CA SER A 548 -30.90 4.72 -9.75
C SER A 548 -29.61 5.08 -9.02
N GLY A 549 -28.56 4.27 -9.15
CA GLY A 549 -27.28 4.40 -8.43
C GLY A 549 -27.37 4.12 -6.94
N ARG A 550 -28.44 3.46 -6.48
CA ARG A 550 -28.68 3.14 -5.07
C ARG A 550 -28.11 1.79 -4.65
N LEU A 551 -27.80 0.93 -5.59
CA LEU A 551 -27.25 -0.39 -5.37
C LEU A 551 -26.09 -0.60 -6.33
N SER A 552 -24.92 -0.90 -5.78
CA SER A 552 -23.76 -1.39 -6.51
C SER A 552 -23.20 -2.61 -5.79
N VAL A 553 -22.96 -3.70 -6.53
CA VAL A 553 -22.40 -4.95 -5.97
C VAL A 553 -21.41 -5.52 -6.94
N THR A 554 -20.27 -5.97 -6.45
CA THR A 554 -19.29 -6.75 -7.22
C THR A 554 -18.99 -8.04 -6.48
N GLY A 555 -18.86 -9.14 -7.22
CA GLY A 555 -18.45 -10.41 -6.67
C GLY A 555 -17.44 -11.10 -7.57
N ALA A 556 -16.47 -11.79 -6.97
CA ALA A 556 -15.44 -12.54 -7.66
C ALA A 556 -15.17 -13.88 -6.99
N ALA A 557 -14.86 -14.90 -7.79
CA ALA A 557 -14.22 -16.13 -7.37
C ALA A 557 -12.91 -16.27 -8.13
N TYR A 558 -11.82 -16.60 -7.44
CA TYR A 558 -10.49 -16.61 -8.02
C TYR A 558 -9.68 -17.83 -7.58
N ARG A 559 -8.68 -18.18 -8.41
CA ARG A 559 -7.58 -19.06 -8.07
C ARG A 559 -6.27 -18.49 -8.62
N ILE A 560 -5.27 -18.31 -7.76
CA ILE A 560 -3.93 -17.82 -8.08
C ILE A 560 -2.93 -18.91 -7.72
N GLU A 561 -2.00 -19.19 -8.60
CA GLU A 561 -0.91 -20.13 -8.39
C GLU A 561 0.43 -19.43 -8.65
N GLN A 562 1.36 -19.59 -7.72
CA GLN A 562 2.75 -19.12 -7.83
C GLN A 562 3.67 -20.33 -7.81
N LYS A 563 4.66 -20.35 -8.71
CA LYS A 563 5.65 -21.40 -8.81
C LYS A 563 7.06 -20.83 -8.95
N ASP A 564 8.05 -21.71 -8.88
CA ASP A 564 9.47 -21.36 -8.95
C ASP A 564 9.90 -20.48 -7.76
N ILE A 565 9.25 -20.63 -6.60
CA ILE A 565 9.64 -19.98 -5.36
C ILE A 565 10.95 -20.59 -4.89
N LEU A 566 11.86 -19.75 -4.38
CA LEU A 566 13.12 -20.22 -3.79
C LEU A 566 12.84 -21.02 -2.50
N THR A 567 13.39 -22.21 -2.43
CA THR A 567 13.26 -23.15 -1.31
C THR A 567 14.63 -23.77 -1.00
N ARG A 568 14.70 -24.78 -0.13
CA ARG A 568 15.95 -25.44 0.24
C ARG A 568 16.12 -26.78 -0.48
N ASP A 569 17.36 -27.07 -0.92
CA ASP A 569 17.69 -28.34 -1.55
C ASP A 569 17.40 -29.52 -0.60
N PRO A 570 16.67 -30.57 -1.05
CA PRO A 570 16.38 -31.74 -0.22
C PRO A 570 17.62 -32.50 0.23
N ALA A 571 18.69 -32.51 -0.60
CA ALA A 571 19.92 -33.24 -0.31
C ALA A 571 20.95 -32.40 0.46
N ASN A 572 20.91 -31.06 0.30
CA ASN A 572 21.80 -30.13 0.99
C ASN A 572 21.05 -28.85 1.41
N PRO A 573 20.42 -28.82 2.60
CA PRO A 573 19.60 -27.70 3.05
C PRO A 573 20.32 -26.36 3.21
N THR A 574 21.63 -26.33 3.04
CA THR A 574 22.41 -25.06 3.02
C THR A 574 22.29 -24.34 1.68
N LEU A 575 21.89 -25.04 0.61
CA LEU A 575 21.72 -24.50 -0.72
C LEU A 575 20.26 -24.10 -0.98
N ALA A 576 20.07 -22.95 -1.62
CA ALA A 576 18.78 -22.57 -2.18
C ALA A 576 18.62 -23.25 -3.54
N VAL A 577 17.40 -23.72 -3.82
CA VAL A 577 16.96 -24.24 -5.11
C VAL A 577 15.62 -23.63 -5.48
N GLN A 578 15.28 -23.69 -6.75
CA GLN A 578 13.98 -23.27 -7.25
C GLN A 578 13.04 -24.48 -7.34
N GLY A 579 11.80 -24.36 -6.86
CA GLY A 579 10.84 -25.46 -6.89
C GLY A 579 9.66 -25.30 -5.94
N GLY A 580 9.67 -24.27 -5.08
CA GLY A 580 8.55 -23.99 -4.20
C GLY A 580 7.31 -23.55 -4.97
N ARG A 581 6.13 -23.88 -4.45
CA ARG A 581 4.82 -23.50 -5.00
C ARG A 581 3.89 -23.05 -3.88
N GLN A 582 3.05 -22.07 -4.22
CA GLN A 582 1.99 -21.57 -3.35
C GLN A 582 0.73 -21.37 -4.20
N SER A 583 -0.41 -21.74 -3.65
CA SER A 583 -1.70 -21.43 -4.26
C SER A 583 -2.61 -20.69 -3.29
N SER A 584 -3.55 -19.94 -3.86
CA SER A 584 -4.59 -19.23 -3.15
C SER A 584 -5.87 -19.28 -3.98
N GLN A 585 -6.98 -19.60 -3.35
CA GLN A 585 -8.32 -19.53 -3.94
C GLN A 585 -9.27 -18.87 -2.98
N GLY A 586 -10.30 -18.21 -3.52
CA GLY A 586 -11.21 -17.51 -2.65
C GLY A 586 -12.40 -16.89 -3.36
N VAL A 587 -13.25 -16.28 -2.55
CA VAL A 587 -14.40 -15.51 -3.00
C VAL A 587 -14.42 -14.15 -2.32
N GLU A 588 -14.84 -13.13 -3.05
CA GLU A 588 -14.95 -11.76 -2.57
C GLU A 588 -16.30 -11.18 -2.97
N LEU A 589 -16.86 -10.35 -2.11
CA LEU A 589 -18.07 -9.57 -2.37
C LEU A 589 -17.87 -8.17 -1.82
N THR A 590 -18.12 -7.15 -2.64
CA THR A 590 -18.16 -5.74 -2.22
C THR A 590 -19.50 -5.16 -2.61
N ALA A 591 -20.16 -4.45 -1.70
CA ALA A 591 -21.47 -3.85 -1.94
C ALA A 591 -21.55 -2.44 -1.37
N ALA A 592 -22.32 -1.60 -2.04
CA ALA A 592 -22.74 -0.31 -1.52
C ALA A 592 -24.22 -0.11 -1.84
N ILE A 593 -24.99 0.29 -0.82
CA ILE A 593 -26.47 0.38 -0.87
C ILE A 593 -26.92 1.69 -0.21
N VAL A 594 -27.84 2.37 -0.85
CA VAL A 594 -28.54 3.56 -0.33
C VAL A 594 -30.03 3.22 -0.17
N PRO A 595 -30.42 2.50 0.91
CA PRO A 595 -31.82 2.06 1.09
C PRO A 595 -32.80 3.23 1.16
N VAL A 596 -32.38 4.29 1.83
CA VAL A 596 -33.09 5.59 1.91
C VAL A 596 -32.05 6.70 1.74
N LYS A 597 -32.47 7.89 1.29
CA LYS A 597 -31.54 9.01 1.01
C LYS A 597 -30.62 9.38 2.18
N ALA A 598 -31.07 9.13 3.41
CA ALA A 598 -30.32 9.44 4.62
C ALA A 598 -29.32 8.34 5.02
N LEU A 599 -29.39 7.12 4.47
CA LEU A 599 -28.60 5.99 4.90
C LEU A 599 -27.79 5.41 3.75
N ARG A 600 -26.46 5.42 3.88
CA ARG A 600 -25.53 4.71 2.99
C ARG A 600 -24.86 3.57 3.78
N LEU A 601 -24.93 2.39 3.23
CA LEU A 601 -24.25 1.19 3.73
C LEU A 601 -23.23 0.77 2.69
N SER A 602 -21.99 0.46 3.09
CA SER A 602 -21.00 -0.12 2.19
C SER A 602 -20.11 -1.10 2.94
N GLY A 603 -19.54 -2.06 2.21
CA GLY A 603 -18.61 -3.01 2.80
C GLY A 603 -18.17 -4.07 1.83
N GLY A 604 -17.15 -4.81 2.25
CA GLY A 604 -16.59 -5.92 1.53
C GLY A 604 -16.24 -7.08 2.44
N VAL A 605 -16.46 -8.29 1.97
CA VAL A 605 -16.05 -9.53 2.62
C VAL A 605 -15.21 -10.36 1.66
N SER A 606 -14.15 -10.96 2.17
CA SER A 606 -13.31 -11.90 1.43
C SER A 606 -13.12 -13.17 2.24
N TYR A 607 -13.22 -14.33 1.57
CA TYR A 607 -12.74 -15.60 2.07
C TYR A 607 -11.61 -16.09 1.20
N THR A 608 -10.46 -16.41 1.82
CA THR A 608 -9.21 -16.81 1.18
C THR A 608 -8.71 -18.13 1.78
N ASP A 609 -8.53 -19.12 0.94
CA ASP A 609 -7.85 -20.39 1.26
C ASP A 609 -6.52 -20.40 0.51
N ALA A 610 -5.42 -20.19 1.25
CA ALA A 610 -4.07 -20.10 0.71
C ALA A 610 -3.14 -21.09 1.44
N ASN A 611 -2.31 -21.79 0.66
CA ASN A 611 -1.42 -22.81 1.18
C ASN A 611 -0.10 -22.83 0.41
N TYR A 612 0.98 -23.20 1.09
CA TYR A 612 2.20 -23.66 0.42
C TYR A 612 1.92 -25.06 -0.13
N ASP A 613 1.89 -25.20 -1.45
CA ASP A 613 1.75 -26.52 -2.08
C ASP A 613 3.06 -27.30 -2.00
N GLU A 614 4.20 -26.58 -2.04
CA GLU A 614 5.54 -27.11 -1.93
C GLU A 614 6.49 -26.01 -1.41
N LEU A 615 7.06 -26.22 -0.24
CA LEU A 615 8.04 -25.29 0.35
C LEU A 615 8.98 -26.04 1.31
N GLY A 616 10.27 -25.99 1.03
CA GLY A 616 11.30 -26.52 1.92
C GLY A 616 12.07 -25.41 2.62
N GLU A 617 12.21 -25.52 3.94
CA GLU A 617 13.03 -24.59 4.73
C GLU A 617 14.23 -25.31 5.35
N GLY A 618 15.34 -24.59 5.47
CA GLY A 618 16.50 -25.06 6.25
C GLY A 618 16.35 -24.65 7.72
N VAL A 619 16.08 -25.58 8.59
CA VAL A 619 16.01 -25.38 10.04
C VAL A 619 17.11 -26.17 10.71
N ALA A 620 18.06 -25.49 11.40
CA ALA A 620 19.22 -26.10 12.02
C ALA A 620 19.99 -27.08 11.09
N GLY A 621 20.11 -26.73 9.79
CA GLY A 621 20.81 -27.55 8.80
C GLY A 621 20.01 -28.75 8.24
N VAL A 622 18.73 -28.87 8.60
CA VAL A 622 17.83 -29.91 8.09
C VAL A 622 16.74 -29.26 7.24
N ARG A 623 16.40 -29.88 6.10
CA ARG A 623 15.22 -29.46 5.32
C ARG A 623 13.95 -29.89 6.05
N VAL A 624 13.08 -28.93 6.35
CA VAL A 624 11.75 -29.14 6.88
C VAL A 624 10.72 -28.81 5.80
N ASP A 625 9.78 -29.71 5.56
CA ASP A 625 8.68 -29.48 4.62
C ASP A 625 7.59 -28.63 5.27
N ARG A 626 7.09 -27.64 4.51
CA ARG A 626 6.01 -26.72 4.91
C ARG A 626 4.77 -26.88 4.04
N ALA A 627 4.71 -27.90 3.19
CA ALA A 627 3.54 -28.15 2.35
C ALA A 627 2.28 -28.31 3.21
N GLY A 628 1.19 -27.68 2.78
CA GLY A 628 -0.09 -27.62 3.51
C GLY A 628 -0.19 -26.49 4.54
N ASN A 629 0.92 -25.84 4.91
CA ASN A 629 0.88 -24.71 5.85
C ASN A 629 0.36 -23.44 5.16
N ARG A 630 -0.29 -22.57 5.93
CA ARG A 630 -0.75 -21.25 5.48
C ARG A 630 0.41 -20.29 5.32
N PRO A 631 0.37 -19.41 4.29
CA PRO A 631 1.31 -18.29 4.17
C PRO A 631 1.17 -17.31 5.34
N ILE A 632 2.28 -16.64 5.65
CA ILE A 632 2.33 -15.67 6.73
C ILE A 632 1.48 -14.43 6.43
N ASN A 633 0.88 -13.85 7.49
CA ASN A 633 0.03 -12.65 7.41
C ASN A 633 -1.15 -12.80 6.42
N VAL A 634 -1.77 -13.98 6.40
CA VAL A 634 -2.92 -14.28 5.54
C VAL A 634 -4.08 -14.79 6.39
N PRO A 635 -5.01 -13.91 6.82
CA PRO A 635 -6.27 -14.35 7.41
C PRO A 635 -7.15 -15.03 6.36
N SER A 636 -7.93 -16.03 6.78
CA SER A 636 -8.88 -16.68 5.86
C SER A 636 -10.10 -15.83 5.56
N THR A 637 -10.47 -14.93 6.46
CA THR A 637 -11.62 -14.06 6.29
C THR A 637 -11.27 -12.63 6.69
N THR A 638 -11.61 -11.68 5.83
CA THR A 638 -11.62 -10.25 6.16
C THR A 638 -13.00 -9.68 5.89
N LEU A 639 -13.43 -8.72 6.71
CA LEU A 639 -14.68 -7.99 6.53
C LEU A 639 -14.46 -6.53 6.89
N ASN A 640 -14.86 -5.65 5.98
CA ASN A 640 -14.96 -4.22 6.22
C ASN A 640 -16.40 -3.80 5.98
N ALA A 641 -16.98 -3.01 6.90
CA ALA A 641 -18.33 -2.49 6.76
C ALA A 641 -18.43 -1.06 7.26
N SER A 642 -19.24 -0.25 6.62
CA SER A 642 -19.54 1.11 7.04
C SER A 642 -21.02 1.42 6.91
N ALA A 643 -21.52 2.23 7.85
CA ALA A 643 -22.88 2.79 7.83
C ALA A 643 -22.79 4.29 8.07
N LEU A 644 -23.31 5.09 7.17
CA LEU A 644 -23.39 6.53 7.27
C LEU A 644 -24.86 6.95 7.27
N TYR A 645 -25.30 7.65 8.32
CA TYR A 645 -26.66 8.13 8.48
C TYR A 645 -26.68 9.65 8.65
N THR A 646 -27.29 10.36 7.72
CA THR A 646 -27.41 11.83 7.74
C THR A 646 -28.72 12.26 8.35
N LEU A 647 -28.64 12.99 9.47
CA LEU A 647 -29.76 13.61 10.16
C LEU A 647 -29.96 15.03 9.62
N ASP A 648 -31.18 15.36 9.20
CA ASP A 648 -31.61 16.71 8.77
C ASP A 648 -30.67 17.42 7.78
N GLY A 649 -29.83 16.63 7.05
CA GLY A 649 -28.89 17.13 6.05
C GLY A 649 -27.57 17.73 6.57
N ASP A 650 -27.42 17.97 7.87
CA ASP A 650 -26.23 18.66 8.45
C ASP A 650 -25.40 17.82 9.40
N VAL A 651 -25.98 16.78 9.99
CA VAL A 651 -25.26 15.89 10.91
C VAL A 651 -25.19 14.49 10.31
N THR A 652 -23.99 13.97 10.13
CA THR A 652 -23.76 12.60 9.66
C THR A 652 -23.17 11.75 10.78
N LEU A 653 -23.82 10.65 11.10
CA LEU A 653 -23.34 9.61 12.00
C LEU A 653 -22.67 8.53 11.19
N GLY A 654 -21.44 8.16 11.54
CA GLY A 654 -20.67 7.08 10.90
C GLY A 654 -20.40 5.96 11.88
N GLY A 655 -20.56 4.72 11.43
CA GLY A 655 -20.12 3.50 12.10
C GLY A 655 -19.29 2.67 11.16
N PHE A 656 -18.14 2.15 11.62
CA PHE A 656 -17.19 1.39 10.81
C PHE A 656 -16.76 0.15 11.57
N LEU A 657 -16.66 -0.97 10.86
CA LEU A 657 -16.25 -2.25 11.40
C LEU A 657 -15.15 -2.83 10.50
N ARG A 658 -14.07 -3.31 11.11
CA ARG A 658 -13.06 -4.15 10.46
C ARG A 658 -12.90 -5.44 11.23
N HIS A 659 -12.87 -6.57 10.50
CA HIS A 659 -12.63 -7.89 11.06
C HIS A 659 -11.59 -8.63 10.23
N ALA A 660 -10.66 -9.31 10.91
CA ALA A 660 -9.78 -10.31 10.32
C ALA A 660 -9.84 -11.58 11.17
N SER A 661 -9.94 -12.74 10.54
CA SER A 661 -9.80 -14.03 11.21
C SER A 661 -8.35 -14.26 11.65
N ALA A 662 -8.11 -15.33 12.43
CA ALA A 662 -6.77 -15.71 12.84
C ALA A 662 -5.84 -15.97 11.63
N PHE A 663 -4.55 -15.67 11.82
CA PHE A 663 -3.50 -15.92 10.85
C PHE A 663 -2.16 -16.26 11.54
N TYR A 664 -1.20 -16.76 10.76
CA TYR A 664 0.11 -17.13 11.27
C TYR A 664 1.18 -16.12 10.89
N THR A 665 2.22 -16.00 11.73
CA THR A 665 3.35 -15.10 11.50
C THR A 665 4.59 -15.82 11.00
N ASP A 666 4.61 -17.15 11.07
CA ASP A 666 5.71 -18.00 10.64
C ASP A 666 5.23 -19.08 9.66
N THR A 667 6.12 -19.53 8.78
CA THR A 667 5.83 -20.57 7.78
C THR A 667 5.58 -21.95 8.41
N ALA A 668 6.00 -22.16 9.67
CA ALA A 668 5.74 -23.36 10.44
C ALA A 668 4.31 -23.41 11.01
N ASN A 669 3.56 -22.31 10.96
CA ASN A 669 2.25 -22.13 11.57
C ASN A 669 2.26 -22.42 13.09
N THR A 670 3.32 -21.99 13.77
CA THR A 670 3.49 -22.19 15.22
C THR A 670 3.20 -20.95 16.05
N ILE A 671 3.13 -19.79 15.42
CA ILE A 671 2.79 -18.51 16.06
C ILE A 671 1.51 -18.00 15.42
N GLU A 672 0.43 -18.01 16.19
CA GLU A 672 -0.90 -17.59 15.75
C GLU A 672 -1.26 -16.20 16.30
N VAL A 673 -1.73 -15.32 15.44
CA VAL A 673 -2.44 -14.10 15.78
C VAL A 673 -3.93 -14.40 15.77
N ALA A 674 -4.61 -14.19 16.90
CA ALA A 674 -6.03 -14.44 17.04
C ALA A 674 -6.86 -13.49 16.15
N GLY A 675 -8.01 -13.98 15.70
CA GLY A 675 -8.97 -13.15 14.96
C GLY A 675 -9.47 -11.98 15.81
N HIS A 676 -9.69 -10.84 15.18
CA HIS A 676 -10.09 -9.62 15.87
C HIS A 676 -11.13 -8.81 15.11
N THR A 677 -11.85 -7.98 15.85
CA THR A 677 -12.82 -7.01 15.31
C THR A 677 -12.55 -5.64 15.93
N VAL A 678 -12.45 -4.62 15.08
CA VAL A 678 -12.27 -3.23 15.48
C VAL A 678 -13.50 -2.44 15.08
N LEU A 679 -14.03 -1.64 16.03
CA LEU A 679 -15.18 -0.78 15.83
C LEU A 679 -14.77 0.68 15.98
N ASP A 680 -15.10 1.49 14.96
CA ASP A 680 -14.90 2.93 14.96
C ASP A 680 -16.25 3.63 14.77
N ALA A 681 -16.35 4.88 15.23
CA ALA A 681 -17.53 5.71 14.98
C ALA A 681 -17.14 7.17 14.78
N SER A 682 -18.00 7.91 14.10
CA SER A 682 -17.84 9.35 13.90
C SER A 682 -19.17 10.11 13.94
N ILE A 683 -19.06 11.38 14.31
CA ILE A 683 -20.14 12.37 14.21
C ILE A 683 -19.56 13.55 13.44
N ALA A 684 -20.08 13.83 12.27
CA ALA A 684 -19.70 14.99 11.47
C ALA A 684 -20.85 15.99 11.43
N TRP A 685 -20.59 17.23 11.82
CA TRP A 685 -21.55 18.34 11.81
C TRP A 685 -21.10 19.39 10.82
N ARG A 686 -21.90 19.60 9.78
CA ARG A 686 -21.73 20.66 8.80
C ARG A 686 -22.43 21.92 9.30
N PHE A 687 -21.69 22.81 9.95
CA PHE A 687 -22.24 24.03 10.53
C PHE A 687 -22.32 25.20 9.54
N THR A 688 -21.62 25.11 8.40
CA THR A 688 -21.81 25.99 7.24
C THR A 688 -21.73 25.13 5.94
N PRO A 689 -22.18 25.63 4.79
CA PRO A 689 -21.99 24.91 3.53
C PRO A 689 -20.52 24.60 3.20
N GLN A 690 -19.57 25.38 3.74
CA GLN A 690 -18.14 25.28 3.46
C GLN A 690 -17.32 24.65 4.59
N ALA A 691 -17.91 24.37 5.76
CA ALA A 691 -17.15 23.89 6.90
C ALA A 691 -17.89 22.83 7.71
N SER A 692 -17.15 21.80 8.12
CA SER A 692 -17.65 20.74 8.99
C SER A 692 -16.69 20.42 10.13
N LEU A 693 -17.26 20.05 11.28
CA LEU A 693 -16.55 19.56 12.45
C LEU A 693 -16.85 18.07 12.60
N THR A 694 -15.81 17.25 12.70
CA THR A 694 -15.95 15.80 12.88
C THR A 694 -15.30 15.37 14.19
N LEU A 695 -16.07 14.67 15.03
CA LEU A 695 -15.56 13.91 16.17
C LEU A 695 -15.49 12.44 15.74
N ARG A 696 -14.35 11.80 15.97
CA ARG A 696 -14.14 10.39 15.64
C ARG A 696 -13.56 9.64 16.83
N GLY A 697 -14.09 8.45 17.11
CA GLY A 697 -13.52 7.46 18.01
C GLY A 697 -13.08 6.24 17.24
N ARG A 698 -11.87 5.76 17.48
CA ARG A 698 -11.31 4.56 16.87
C ARG A 698 -11.07 3.48 17.92
N ASN A 699 -11.19 2.22 17.52
CA ASN A 699 -11.09 1.06 18.41
C ASN A 699 -11.89 1.25 19.70
N LEU A 700 -13.18 1.54 19.58
CA LEU A 700 -14.07 1.90 20.69
C LEU A 700 -14.13 0.84 21.80
N THR A 701 -13.94 -0.41 21.46
CA THR A 701 -13.90 -1.55 22.38
C THR A 701 -12.57 -1.72 23.09
N ASP A 702 -11.55 -0.91 22.72
CA ASP A 702 -10.16 -1.01 23.20
C ASP A 702 -9.58 -2.43 23.02
N ALA A 703 -9.88 -3.04 21.87
CA ALA A 703 -9.41 -4.39 21.54
C ALA A 703 -7.87 -4.41 21.50
N PHE A 704 -7.27 -5.36 22.20
CA PHE A 704 -5.85 -5.66 22.10
C PHE A 704 -5.68 -6.79 21.09
N TYR A 705 -5.04 -6.52 19.95
CA TYR A 705 -4.94 -7.45 18.84
C TYR A 705 -3.62 -7.31 18.09
N GLY A 706 -3.16 -8.43 17.49
CA GLY A 706 -2.07 -8.39 16.53
C GLY A 706 -2.56 -7.88 15.16
N GLU A 707 -1.85 -6.94 14.57
CA GLU A 707 -2.21 -6.34 13.27
C GLU A 707 -1.44 -7.01 12.12
N TYR A 708 -0.17 -7.24 12.32
CA TYR A 708 0.75 -7.76 11.29
C TYR A 708 2.03 -8.29 11.94
N SER A 709 2.79 -9.09 11.20
CA SER A 709 4.12 -9.51 11.62
C SER A 709 5.13 -9.28 10.50
N GLY A 710 6.29 -8.74 10.87
CA GLY A 710 7.44 -8.62 10.00
C GLY A 710 8.47 -9.70 10.25
N TYR A 711 9.71 -9.30 10.41
CA TYR A 711 10.82 -10.15 10.78
C TYR A 711 11.45 -9.60 12.08
N PRO A 712 11.74 -10.44 13.08
CA PRO A 712 11.41 -11.88 13.17
C PRO A 712 9.91 -12.14 13.45
N SER A 713 9.43 -13.32 13.10
CA SER A 713 8.03 -13.76 13.29
C SER A 713 7.53 -13.73 14.74
N THR A 714 8.46 -13.70 15.71
CA THR A 714 8.16 -13.59 17.15
C THR A 714 7.84 -12.16 17.60
N ASN A 715 8.03 -11.15 16.74
CA ASN A 715 7.67 -9.77 17.01
C ASN A 715 6.41 -9.42 16.23
N VAL A 716 5.31 -9.21 16.92
CA VAL A 716 4.01 -8.91 16.31
C VAL A 716 3.64 -7.46 16.55
N TYR A 717 3.30 -6.75 15.49
CA TYR A 717 2.78 -5.40 15.59
C TYR A 717 1.36 -5.45 16.19
N ILE A 718 1.20 -4.80 17.33
CA ILE A 718 -0.08 -4.70 18.02
C ILE A 718 -0.84 -3.49 17.47
N GLY A 719 -2.11 -3.69 17.17
CA GLY A 719 -2.97 -2.63 16.66
C GLY A 719 -3.09 -1.44 17.63
N ALA A 720 -3.40 -0.26 17.05
CA ALA A 720 -3.54 0.96 17.83
C ALA A 720 -4.63 0.82 18.92
N PRO A 721 -4.40 1.35 20.14
CA PRO A 721 -5.41 1.36 21.20
C PRO A 721 -6.58 2.30 20.87
N ARG A 722 -7.59 2.31 21.75
CA ARG A 722 -8.68 3.27 21.64
C ARG A 722 -8.14 4.70 21.58
N SER A 723 -8.64 5.45 20.60
CA SER A 723 -8.23 6.84 20.37
C SER A 723 -9.41 7.69 19.92
N ALA A 724 -9.26 9.01 20.07
CA ALA A 724 -10.23 9.99 19.61
C ALA A 724 -9.54 11.08 18.80
N GLU A 725 -10.28 11.67 17.85
CA GLU A 725 -9.84 12.77 17.00
C GLU A 725 -10.99 13.79 16.87
N ILE A 726 -10.67 15.07 16.90
CA ILE A 726 -11.55 16.14 16.45
C ILE A 726 -10.92 16.83 15.24
N ALA A 727 -11.68 16.98 14.17
CA ALA A 727 -11.21 17.50 12.89
C ALA A 727 -12.14 18.61 12.37
N LEU A 728 -11.55 19.72 11.93
CA LEU A 728 -12.21 20.78 11.18
C LEU A 728 -11.79 20.67 9.72
N SER A 729 -12.77 20.51 8.83
CA SER A 729 -12.55 20.53 7.38
C SER A 729 -13.27 21.69 6.73
N THR A 730 -12.63 22.28 5.70
CA THR A 730 -13.16 23.42 4.95
C THR A 730 -13.02 23.19 3.45
N HIS A 731 -13.96 23.74 2.69
CA HIS A 731 -13.95 23.69 1.22
C HIS A 731 -14.56 25.01 0.67
N PHE A 732 -13.83 25.73 -0.18
CA PHE A 732 -14.23 27.01 -0.76
C PHE A 732 -14.07 27.05 -2.27
#